data_c12dc4c1f0105fa78cf333ac2f6b517c
#
_entry.id   c12dc4c1f0105fa78cf333ac2f6b517c
#
_cell.length_a   1.000
_cell.length_b   1.000
_cell.length_c   1.000
_cell.angle_alpha   90.00
_cell.angle_beta   90.00
_cell.angle_gamma   90.00
#
_symmetry.space_group_name_H-M   'P 1'
#
loop_
_entity.id
_entity.type
_entity.pdbx_description
1 polymer ?
#
loop_
_entity_poly.entity_id
_entity_poly.type
_entity_poly.pdbx_seq_one_letter_code
_entity_poly.pdbx_strand_id
1 'polypeptide(L)'
;MAEIHTGGGERLDVPSASRPAAAAGSSADAVGLLEAERPVAYEAAWADGSWWRPALTADLSSGASGAETGDASPEQAPDWAVFTQDAIASAPERVAIGDREHWPGLRGFERVLAPFTTCAARRMRDGLPRRLSRYVDLDAVREDFERHLSRRLARLAARTLVLELHGARQDGRLAGDGPEDRFTDFLRRTGARSGLTALCTTYPVLARILARAALDAAAALAEMLLRFSVDRLVLPGGLGSRGDEAGGGRLVGVEPGAGDGHRGGRTVMLLRFEGGARLVYKPRPLAAHRHFNELVQWFDSLPGTPGLRTLALLDRGPYGWVEFVAERPCRSARQVETFYRRQGALLALLHTLDGTDLHHENLIADGEYPVLVDVETLFHPPLPTAGSDDPAARALHDSVHRVGLLPQLLVGDETALDMSGIGGGQAADSPVRSADWADAGTDRMRLVRRTARFGGSANRPRLTGTPADPSAFTRALCAGFRAGYTAIKEARSELLYSGGLLDRFAHDEVRVVARPTWIYASLLDESTHPDLMKDAAARQEVLALLGTDTLGSATLPGLLDEEIAQLWSGDVPLFTALPDRTDLWSGAGRLLPGTLGRTGLSLVRAKLAAMDTVDRQDQERIIRAAMVTTSREPAHEPRPGPRRVRTAATAPEPEHLLAAARSVGDQLVSQAYSGPTRLNWIGLELLDERYWRLGPMAADLAGGYTGTACFLAQLAALTGADRYATAARDALAPLAGLLDVLHARPDDLGPVGSGAFAGLGGIAYALLQVADALDDPRLGQLVLPALRLTGAAAVSESECGVRGGTAGGLAGLLAGYRVTGRADVWRAAERCAGLLREAPLPDAPGFADGSAGIGWALLRFAEAGGGEPYRASGLAALRAATGAVDGDISWCRGRTGVALAVLDSAAAQADPSLSAWAREATADIAEAGPPPDDSLCHGELGVLELLRRGEPSGARTRWVERAGALLAAADRAKPRCGTPGQVSHPGLLTGLAGIGHGLLRAGFPDRVPSVLLLDAPAAPVAPG
;
A
#
# COMPACT_ATOMS: atom_id res chain seq x y z
N MET A 1 8.96 4.15 1.01
CA MET A 1 8.37 3.00 0.31
C MET A 1 8.91 2.79 -1.11
N ALA A 2 9.92 3.49 -1.53
CA ALA A 2 10.34 3.45 -2.94
C ALA A 2 11.72 2.84 -3.21
N GLU A 3 12.46 2.37 -2.23
CA GLU A 3 13.82 1.88 -2.44
C GLU A 3 14.10 0.42 -2.05
N ILE A 4 13.09 -0.35 -1.59
CA ILE A 4 13.32 -1.75 -1.18
C ILE A 4 12.32 -2.71 -1.85
N HIS A 5 11.78 -2.38 -3.02
CA HIS A 5 10.97 -3.35 -3.77
C HIS A 5 11.44 -3.46 -5.20
N THR A 6 12.62 -4.02 -5.37
CA THR A 6 12.95 -4.80 -6.56
C THR A 6 12.34 -6.19 -6.36
N GLY A 7 11.33 -6.49 -7.13
CA GLY A 7 10.60 -7.71 -7.36
C GLY A 7 10.90 -8.93 -6.47
N GLY A 8 9.99 -9.30 -5.66
CA GLY A 8 9.97 -10.52 -4.89
C GLY A 8 9.00 -10.34 -3.73
N GLY A 9 7.92 -11.11 -3.71
CA GLY A 9 6.97 -11.10 -2.61
C GLY A 9 7.66 -11.38 -1.28
N GLU A 10 8.17 -10.35 -0.63
CA GLU A 10 8.54 -10.46 0.76
C GLU A 10 7.26 -10.56 1.58
N ARG A 11 7.08 -11.74 2.12
CA ARG A 11 6.19 -11.98 3.25
C ARG A 11 6.50 -10.92 4.28
N LEU A 12 5.52 -10.09 4.61
CA LEU A 12 5.48 -9.39 5.89
C LEU A 12 5.26 -10.45 6.98
N ASP A 13 6.25 -11.32 7.16
CA ASP A 13 6.45 -12.00 8.42
C ASP A 13 6.97 -10.92 9.37
N VAL A 14 6.06 -10.38 10.16
CA VAL A 14 6.46 -9.79 11.44
C VAL A 14 7.28 -10.88 12.12
N PRO A 15 8.57 -10.67 12.42
CA PRO A 15 9.38 -11.72 12.99
C PRO A 15 8.68 -12.20 14.25
N SER A 16 8.23 -13.45 14.23
CA SER A 16 7.94 -14.14 15.48
C SER A 16 9.24 -14.07 16.26
N ALA A 17 9.23 -13.39 17.40
CA ALA A 17 10.41 -13.20 18.23
C ALA A 17 11.15 -14.53 18.34
N SER A 18 12.23 -14.65 17.59
CA SER A 18 13.12 -15.79 17.63
C SER A 18 13.76 -15.75 19.02
N ARG A 19 13.41 -16.73 19.82
CA ARG A 19 14.09 -17.02 21.09
C ARG A 19 15.61 -16.97 20.86
N PRO A 20 16.37 -16.29 21.70
CA PRO A 20 17.79 -16.56 21.77
C PRO A 20 17.96 -18.04 22.13
N ALA A 21 18.77 -18.75 21.37
CA ALA A 21 19.12 -20.13 21.61
C ALA A 21 19.82 -20.21 22.97
N ALA A 22 19.08 -20.58 24.02
CA ALA A 22 19.63 -20.99 25.30
C ALA A 22 20.08 -22.44 25.16
N ALA A 23 21.34 -22.67 25.53
CA ALA A 23 22.00 -23.94 25.51
C ALA A 23 21.15 -25.04 26.17
N ALA A 24 21.04 -26.16 25.47
CA ALA A 24 20.44 -27.38 26.01
C ALA A 24 21.26 -27.91 27.17
N GLY A 25 20.77 -27.65 28.37
CA GLY A 25 21.19 -28.32 29.62
C GLY A 25 19.97 -28.99 30.21
N SER A 26 19.99 -30.31 30.29
CA SER A 26 18.96 -31.12 30.88
C SER A 26 18.65 -30.68 32.33
N SER A 27 17.42 -30.31 32.63
CA SER A 27 16.91 -30.31 34.02
C SER A 27 15.40 -30.54 34.02
N ALA A 28 15.04 -31.81 33.99
CA ALA A 28 13.68 -32.26 34.34
C ALA A 28 13.38 -32.04 35.85
N ASP A 29 14.39 -31.70 36.68
CA ASP A 29 14.23 -31.52 38.11
C ASP A 29 14.02 -30.10 38.60
N ALA A 30 14.10 -29.09 37.71
CA ALA A 30 13.89 -27.68 38.09
C ALA A 30 12.42 -27.20 37.96
N VAL A 31 11.57 -27.96 37.26
CA VAL A 31 10.15 -27.62 37.06
C VAL A 31 9.30 -27.92 38.30
N GLY A 32 9.70 -28.92 39.11
CA GLY A 32 8.96 -29.33 40.31
C GLY A 32 9.07 -28.40 41.51
N LEU A 33 10.09 -27.53 41.57
CA LEU A 33 10.31 -26.65 42.74
C LEU A 33 9.66 -25.26 42.60
N LEU A 34 9.30 -24.84 41.36
CA LEU A 34 8.65 -23.55 41.08
C LEU A 34 7.13 -23.57 41.26
N GLU A 35 6.51 -24.74 41.35
CA GLU A 35 5.03 -24.87 41.40
C GLU A 35 4.46 -24.83 42.84
N ALA A 36 5.27 -25.12 43.85
CA ALA A 36 4.81 -25.11 45.23
C ALA A 36 4.87 -23.75 45.94
N GLU A 37 5.65 -22.80 45.41
CA GLU A 37 5.80 -21.45 46.01
C GLU A 37 4.93 -20.36 45.41
N ARG A 38 4.27 -20.60 44.25
CA ARG A 38 3.45 -19.62 43.57
C ARG A 38 2.27 -19.03 44.36
N PRO A 39 1.42 -19.78 45.04
CA PRO A 39 0.28 -19.20 45.75
C PRO A 39 0.66 -18.22 46.88
N VAL A 40 1.73 -18.52 47.61
CA VAL A 40 2.14 -17.74 48.80
C VAL A 40 2.77 -16.39 48.41
N ALA A 41 3.53 -16.34 47.31
CA ALA A 41 4.17 -15.11 46.84
C ALA A 41 3.16 -14.07 46.29
N TYR A 42 2.11 -14.54 45.62
CA TYR A 42 1.08 -13.64 45.06
C TYR A 42 0.16 -13.04 46.11
N GLU A 43 -0.26 -13.83 47.09
CA GLU A 43 -1.06 -13.38 48.25
C GLU A 43 -0.29 -12.35 49.07
N ALA A 44 1.03 -12.54 49.24
CA ALA A 44 1.88 -11.60 49.94
C ALA A 44 2.00 -10.25 49.21
N ALA A 45 2.29 -10.25 47.89
CA ALA A 45 2.42 -9.03 47.09
C ALA A 45 1.11 -8.24 46.97
N TRP A 46 -0.04 -8.93 46.96
CA TRP A 46 -1.33 -8.26 47.04
C TRP A 46 -1.62 -7.67 48.41
N ALA A 47 -1.26 -8.39 49.49
CA ALA A 47 -1.49 -7.98 50.86
C ALA A 47 -0.60 -6.78 51.27
N ASP A 48 0.65 -6.73 50.82
CA ASP A 48 1.58 -5.62 51.07
C ASP A 48 1.41 -4.44 50.14
N GLY A 49 0.53 -4.56 49.13
CA GLY A 49 0.19 -3.51 48.17
C GLY A 49 1.29 -3.21 47.16
N SER A 50 2.25 -4.12 46.93
CA SER A 50 3.37 -3.92 45.99
C SER A 50 3.19 -4.53 44.60
N TRP A 51 2.09 -5.27 44.39
CA TRP A 51 1.78 -6.04 43.20
C TRP A 51 1.87 -5.28 41.85
N TRP A 52 1.69 -3.98 41.87
CA TRP A 52 1.69 -3.12 40.70
C TRP A 52 3.07 -2.65 40.24
N ARG A 53 4.10 -2.79 41.11
CA ARG A 53 5.45 -2.29 40.83
C ARG A 53 6.08 -2.86 39.54
N PRO A 54 5.94 -4.13 39.17
CA PRO A 54 6.48 -4.67 37.93
C PRO A 54 5.85 -4.04 36.66
N ALA A 55 4.73 -3.35 36.78
CA ALA A 55 4.09 -2.62 35.69
C ALA A 55 4.64 -1.21 35.48
N LEU A 56 5.62 -0.76 36.28
CA LEU A 56 6.29 0.53 36.12
C LEU A 56 7.58 0.35 35.33
N THR A 57 7.87 1.27 34.40
CA THR A 57 9.15 1.38 33.71
C THR A 57 10.04 2.40 34.44
N ALA A 58 11.33 2.10 34.58
CA ALA A 58 12.28 2.99 35.27
C ALA A 58 12.52 4.34 34.55
N ASP A 59 12.35 4.38 33.23
CA ASP A 59 12.68 5.54 32.41
C ASP A 59 11.53 6.55 32.19
N LEU A 60 10.32 6.23 32.57
CA LEU A 60 9.19 7.19 32.48
C LEU A 60 9.25 8.28 33.59
N SER A 61 10.22 8.15 34.54
CA SER A 61 10.41 9.13 35.61
C SER A 61 11.31 10.31 35.26
N SER A 62 12.05 10.27 34.13
CA SER A 62 13.06 11.30 33.82
C SER A 62 12.73 12.22 32.63
N GLY A 63 11.65 12.01 31.87
CA GLY A 63 11.41 12.79 30.67
C GLY A 63 9.99 13.26 30.38
N ALA A 64 8.97 12.70 30.98
CA ALA A 64 7.59 13.12 30.76
C ALA A 64 7.20 14.22 31.76
N SER A 65 7.35 15.47 31.36
CA SER A 65 6.85 16.61 32.11
C SER A 65 5.31 16.59 32.11
N GLY A 66 4.71 16.45 33.27
CA GLY A 66 3.54 17.23 33.58
C GLY A 66 2.17 16.62 33.63
N ALA A 67 1.95 15.33 33.34
CA ALA A 67 0.59 14.79 33.47
C ALA A 67 0.45 13.51 34.35
N GLU A 68 1.53 12.76 34.59
CA GLU A 68 1.50 11.60 35.47
C GLU A 68 2.48 11.65 36.67
N THR A 69 3.37 12.66 36.70
CA THR A 69 4.20 12.95 37.88
C THR A 69 3.56 14.07 38.71
N GLY A 70 2.31 13.94 39.11
CA GLY A 70 1.93 14.51 40.38
C GLY A 70 2.72 13.74 41.41
N ASP A 71 3.60 14.45 42.15
CA ASP A 71 4.35 14.14 43.35
C ASP A 71 4.00 12.82 44.09
N ALA A 72 3.91 11.69 43.34
CA ALA A 72 3.71 10.38 43.92
C ALA A 72 5.08 9.90 44.40
N SER A 73 5.30 10.03 45.66
CA SER A 73 6.34 9.28 46.38
C SER A 73 6.31 7.82 45.89
N PRO A 74 7.44 7.15 45.67
CA PRO A 74 7.51 5.74 45.27
C PRO A 74 6.73 4.77 46.18
N GLU A 75 6.14 5.28 47.26
CA GLU A 75 5.33 4.57 48.22
C GLU A 75 3.81 4.62 47.96
N GLN A 76 3.29 5.52 47.09
CA GLN A 76 1.87 5.62 46.80
C GLN A 76 1.46 4.86 45.54
N ALA A 77 0.40 4.05 45.65
CA ALA A 77 -0.15 3.33 44.50
C ALA A 77 -0.74 4.32 43.44
N PRO A 78 -0.43 4.14 42.17
CA PRO A 78 -0.97 4.98 41.11
C PRO A 78 -2.50 4.79 40.95
N ASP A 79 -3.19 5.78 40.39
CA ASP A 79 -4.66 5.79 40.24
C ASP A 79 -5.22 4.54 39.56
N TRP A 80 -4.51 4.01 38.54
CA TRP A 80 -4.91 2.78 37.88
C TRP A 80 -4.81 1.54 38.80
N ALA A 81 -3.85 1.50 39.74
CA ALA A 81 -3.72 0.40 40.69
C ALA A 81 -4.83 0.48 41.75
N VAL A 82 -5.14 1.69 42.23
CA VAL A 82 -6.28 1.93 43.13
C VAL A 82 -7.58 1.52 42.46
N PHE A 83 -7.81 1.94 41.20
CA PHE A 83 -8.98 1.54 40.44
C PHE A 83 -9.07 0.02 40.26
N THR A 84 -7.94 -0.67 40.01
CA THR A 84 -7.91 -2.13 39.90
C THR A 84 -8.35 -2.78 41.20
N GLN A 85 -7.86 -2.28 42.35
CA GLN A 85 -8.26 -2.77 43.66
C GLN A 85 -9.75 -2.58 43.93
N ASP A 86 -10.30 -1.39 43.59
CA ASP A 86 -11.74 -1.08 43.71
C ASP A 86 -12.59 -2.01 42.84
N ALA A 87 -12.14 -2.26 41.60
CA ALA A 87 -12.83 -3.15 40.66
C ALA A 87 -12.84 -4.59 41.20
N ILE A 88 -11.71 -5.10 41.69
CA ILE A 88 -11.60 -6.43 42.28
C ILE A 88 -12.40 -6.52 43.58
N ALA A 89 -12.36 -5.50 44.44
CA ALA A 89 -13.15 -5.47 45.67
C ALA A 89 -14.67 -5.54 45.40
N SER A 90 -15.12 -4.96 44.26
CA SER A 90 -16.52 -5.04 43.82
C SER A 90 -16.88 -6.40 43.17
N ALA A 91 -15.91 -7.23 42.83
CA ALA A 91 -16.15 -8.52 42.22
C ALA A 91 -16.84 -9.49 43.21
N PRO A 92 -17.75 -10.33 42.71
CA PRO A 92 -18.40 -11.35 43.54
C PRO A 92 -17.40 -12.43 43.99
N GLU A 93 -17.66 -13.04 45.16
CA GLU A 93 -16.88 -14.21 45.59
C GLU A 93 -17.11 -15.41 44.68
N ARG A 94 -18.28 -15.51 44.04
CA ARG A 94 -18.63 -16.53 43.05
C ARG A 94 -19.43 -15.85 41.94
N VAL A 95 -19.00 -16.05 40.68
CA VAL A 95 -19.72 -15.52 39.53
C VAL A 95 -20.94 -16.41 39.22
N ALA A 96 -22.13 -15.82 39.22
CA ALA A 96 -23.34 -16.52 38.78
C ALA A 96 -23.38 -16.60 37.25
N ILE A 97 -23.19 -17.80 36.70
CA ILE A 97 -23.30 -18.13 35.31
C ILE A 97 -24.26 -19.32 35.19
N GLY A 98 -25.26 -19.24 34.30
CA GLY A 98 -26.19 -20.33 34.02
C GLY A 98 -25.49 -21.51 33.32
N ASP A 99 -25.93 -22.74 33.57
CA ASP A 99 -25.27 -23.95 33.06
C ASP A 99 -25.42 -24.17 31.53
N ARG A 100 -26.20 -23.35 30.83
CA ARG A 100 -26.45 -23.43 29.38
C ARG A 100 -26.21 -22.09 28.64
N GLU A 101 -25.47 -21.17 29.22
CA GLU A 101 -25.13 -19.94 28.50
C GLU A 101 -24.12 -20.21 27.37
N HIS A 102 -24.44 -19.68 26.18
CA HIS A 102 -23.56 -19.78 25.01
C HIS A 102 -22.64 -18.57 24.93
N TRP A 103 -21.32 -18.81 24.70
CA TRP A 103 -20.27 -17.81 24.73
C TRP A 103 -19.63 -17.58 23.34
N PRO A 104 -20.30 -16.93 22.39
CA PRO A 104 -19.72 -16.68 21.10
C PRO A 104 -18.58 -15.66 21.19
N GLY A 105 -17.47 -15.91 20.48
CA GLY A 105 -16.32 -15.02 20.43
C GLY A 105 -15.71 -14.77 21.81
N LEU A 106 -15.56 -13.52 22.21
CA LEU A 106 -14.97 -13.11 23.49
C LEU A 106 -15.97 -12.83 24.61
N ARG A 107 -17.27 -13.10 24.42
CA ARG A 107 -18.31 -12.76 25.40
C ARG A 107 -18.09 -13.36 26.79
N GLY A 108 -17.51 -14.55 26.88
CA GLY A 108 -17.15 -15.14 28.16
C GLY A 108 -16.14 -14.28 28.93
N PHE A 109 -15.16 -13.72 28.25
CA PHE A 109 -14.15 -12.86 28.86
C PHE A 109 -14.69 -11.48 29.23
N GLU A 110 -15.70 -10.96 28.49
CA GLU A 110 -16.44 -9.77 28.91
C GLU A 110 -17.06 -9.96 30.29
N ARG A 111 -17.55 -11.16 30.59
CA ARG A 111 -18.14 -11.51 31.91
C ARG A 111 -17.09 -11.55 33.02
N VAL A 112 -15.89 -12.08 32.73
CA VAL A 112 -14.77 -12.08 33.70
C VAL A 112 -14.39 -10.65 34.09
N LEU A 113 -14.38 -9.73 33.13
CA LEU A 113 -13.93 -8.34 33.31
C LEU A 113 -15.05 -7.37 33.66
N ALA A 114 -16.30 -7.86 33.88
CA ALA A 114 -17.45 -7.04 34.25
C ALA A 114 -17.21 -6.12 35.47
N PRO A 115 -16.45 -6.51 36.54
CA PRO A 115 -16.15 -5.61 37.65
C PRO A 115 -15.43 -4.32 37.23
N PHE A 116 -14.48 -4.38 36.28
CA PHE A 116 -13.80 -3.21 35.74
C PHE A 116 -14.77 -2.29 35.01
N THR A 117 -15.64 -2.87 34.17
CA THR A 117 -16.64 -2.11 33.40
C THR A 117 -17.66 -1.43 34.31
N THR A 118 -18.18 -2.16 35.30
CA THR A 118 -19.13 -1.62 36.29
C THR A 118 -18.51 -0.52 37.15
N CYS A 119 -17.27 -0.68 37.57
CA CYS A 119 -16.52 0.33 38.33
C CYS A 119 -16.31 1.61 37.50
N ALA A 120 -15.93 1.48 36.22
CA ALA A 120 -15.79 2.60 35.30
C ALA A 120 -17.13 3.32 35.07
N ALA A 121 -18.21 2.58 34.86
CA ALA A 121 -19.55 3.13 34.67
C ALA A 121 -20.03 3.91 35.90
N ARG A 122 -19.75 3.41 37.11
CA ARG A 122 -20.02 4.11 38.37
C ARG A 122 -19.21 5.40 38.43
N ARG A 123 -17.91 5.35 38.20
CA ARG A 123 -17.01 6.52 38.26
C ARG A 123 -17.43 7.59 37.23
N MET A 124 -17.83 7.18 36.04
CA MET A 124 -18.40 8.07 35.02
C MET A 124 -19.66 8.77 35.54
N ARG A 125 -20.63 8.01 36.16
CA ARG A 125 -21.90 8.52 36.65
C ARG A 125 -21.72 9.47 37.83
N ASP A 126 -20.80 9.17 38.76
CA ASP A 126 -20.53 9.97 39.96
C ASP A 126 -19.96 11.36 39.60
N GLY A 127 -19.27 11.48 38.46
CA GLY A 127 -18.79 12.76 37.91
C GLY A 127 -19.85 13.63 37.23
N LEU A 128 -21.12 13.15 37.09
CA LEU A 128 -22.14 13.84 36.31
C LEU A 128 -23.18 14.57 37.19
N PRO A 129 -23.60 15.82 36.82
CA PRO A 129 -24.63 16.54 37.52
C PRO A 129 -25.99 15.84 37.38
N ARG A 130 -26.73 15.72 38.48
CA ARG A 130 -28.09 15.12 38.51
C ARG A 130 -29.05 15.71 37.47
N ARG A 131 -28.93 17.00 37.16
CA ARG A 131 -29.77 17.71 36.16
C ARG A 131 -29.62 17.15 34.74
N LEU A 132 -28.57 16.43 34.47
CA LEU A 132 -28.29 15.87 33.12
C LEU A 132 -29.37 14.85 32.72
N SER A 133 -29.95 14.10 33.64
CA SER A 133 -31.04 13.14 33.40
C SER A 133 -32.31 13.74 32.75
N ARG A 134 -32.44 15.07 32.75
CA ARG A 134 -33.55 15.77 32.05
C ARG A 134 -33.39 15.73 30.52
N TYR A 135 -32.16 15.56 30.02
CA TYR A 135 -31.81 15.69 28.61
C TYR A 135 -31.15 14.43 28.06
N VAL A 136 -30.69 13.54 28.93
CA VAL A 136 -29.98 12.31 28.62
C VAL A 136 -30.66 11.16 29.33
N ASP A 137 -30.86 10.06 28.62
CA ASP A 137 -31.20 8.78 29.21
C ASP A 137 -29.90 8.14 29.71
N LEU A 138 -29.57 8.41 30.98
CA LEU A 138 -28.32 7.96 31.55
C LEU A 138 -28.18 6.44 31.65
N ASP A 139 -29.34 5.72 31.75
CA ASP A 139 -29.30 4.27 31.82
C ASP A 139 -29.02 3.66 30.44
N ALA A 140 -29.66 4.14 29.37
CA ALA A 140 -29.37 3.71 28.00
C ALA A 140 -27.91 4.05 27.58
N VAL A 141 -27.43 5.25 27.91
CA VAL A 141 -26.04 5.65 27.66
C VAL A 141 -25.03 4.78 28.44
N ARG A 142 -25.35 4.45 29.71
CA ARG A 142 -24.55 3.55 30.53
C ARG A 142 -24.46 2.15 29.89
N GLU A 143 -25.57 1.61 29.39
CA GLU A 143 -25.60 0.31 28.73
C GLU A 143 -24.76 0.28 27.44
N ASP A 144 -24.85 1.34 26.62
CA ASP A 144 -24.01 1.47 25.43
C ASP A 144 -22.51 1.55 25.80
N PHE A 145 -22.16 2.32 26.84
CA PHE A 145 -20.80 2.44 27.37
C PHE A 145 -20.27 1.11 27.89
N GLU A 146 -21.03 0.41 28.76
CA GLU A 146 -20.63 -0.86 29.33
C GLU A 146 -20.41 -1.91 28.21
N ARG A 147 -21.29 -1.95 27.21
CA ARG A 147 -21.18 -2.86 26.06
C ARG A 147 -19.93 -2.57 25.24
N HIS A 148 -19.61 -1.31 24.98
CA HIS A 148 -18.40 -0.94 24.23
C HIS A 148 -17.13 -1.25 25.02
N LEU A 149 -17.09 -0.83 26.28
CA LEU A 149 -15.93 -1.02 27.16
C LEU A 149 -15.65 -2.50 27.40
N SER A 150 -16.68 -3.33 27.68
CA SER A 150 -16.55 -4.76 27.88
C SER A 150 -15.85 -5.45 26.71
N ARG A 151 -16.26 -5.12 25.46
CA ARG A 151 -15.63 -5.66 24.26
C ARG A 151 -14.17 -5.24 24.11
N ARG A 152 -13.86 -3.99 24.45
CA ARG A 152 -12.48 -3.47 24.41
C ARG A 152 -11.61 -4.19 25.43
N LEU A 153 -12.04 -4.29 26.67
CA LEU A 153 -11.28 -4.96 27.74
C LEU A 153 -11.08 -6.46 27.44
N ALA A 154 -12.11 -7.14 26.94
CA ALA A 154 -12.02 -8.55 26.56
C ALA A 154 -10.98 -8.77 25.45
N ARG A 155 -10.89 -7.91 24.46
CA ARG A 155 -9.86 -7.96 23.41
C ARG A 155 -8.45 -7.81 23.98
N LEU A 156 -8.24 -6.84 24.88
CA LEU A 156 -6.94 -6.61 25.51
C LEU A 156 -6.47 -7.80 26.37
N ALA A 157 -7.39 -8.48 27.05
CA ALA A 157 -7.07 -9.60 27.94
C ALA A 157 -7.10 -10.97 27.24
N ALA A 158 -7.63 -11.07 26.01
CA ALA A 158 -7.96 -12.36 25.39
C ALA A 158 -6.78 -13.33 25.31
N ARG A 159 -5.59 -12.87 24.87
CA ARG A 159 -4.40 -13.73 24.75
C ARG A 159 -3.98 -14.28 26.11
N THR A 160 -3.99 -13.45 27.14
CA THR A 160 -3.65 -13.87 28.51
C THR A 160 -4.69 -14.82 29.10
N LEU A 161 -5.99 -14.53 28.93
CA LEU A 161 -7.05 -15.40 29.43
C LEU A 161 -7.08 -16.76 28.74
N VAL A 162 -6.75 -16.83 27.45
CA VAL A 162 -6.63 -18.10 26.72
C VAL A 162 -5.41 -18.89 27.20
N LEU A 163 -4.29 -18.25 27.50
CA LEU A 163 -3.13 -18.92 28.09
C LEU A 163 -3.49 -19.53 29.47
N GLU A 164 -4.14 -18.77 30.36
CA GLU A 164 -4.60 -19.24 31.66
C GLU A 164 -5.63 -20.37 31.55
N LEU A 165 -6.54 -20.30 30.55
CA LEU A 165 -7.50 -21.37 30.27
C LEU A 165 -6.78 -22.69 29.91
N HIS A 166 -5.76 -22.61 29.05
CA HIS A 166 -5.00 -23.77 28.65
C HIS A 166 -4.19 -24.34 29.82
N GLY A 167 -3.57 -23.50 30.64
CA GLY A 167 -2.88 -23.93 31.88
C GLY A 167 -3.84 -24.62 32.82
N ALA A 168 -4.99 -24.02 33.12
CA ALA A 168 -6.01 -24.61 34.00
C ALA A 168 -6.56 -25.94 33.46
N ARG A 169 -6.67 -26.09 32.14
CA ARG A 169 -7.07 -27.36 31.51
C ARG A 169 -5.97 -28.41 31.64
N GLN A 170 -4.71 -28.08 31.37
CA GLN A 170 -3.59 -29.01 31.45
C GLN A 170 -3.37 -29.53 32.89
N ASP A 171 -3.53 -28.65 33.87
CA ASP A 171 -3.43 -28.97 35.29
C ASP A 171 -4.65 -29.73 35.82
N GLY A 172 -5.68 -29.99 34.99
CA GLY A 172 -6.89 -30.68 35.42
C GLY A 172 -7.74 -29.88 36.42
N ARG A 173 -7.56 -28.56 36.50
CA ARG A 173 -8.25 -27.68 37.47
C ARG A 173 -9.68 -27.33 37.08
N LEU A 174 -10.11 -27.67 35.87
CA LEU A 174 -11.42 -27.29 35.35
C LEU A 174 -12.43 -28.41 35.55
N ALA A 175 -13.60 -28.10 36.13
CA ALA A 175 -14.72 -28.98 36.28
C ALA A 175 -15.69 -28.91 35.11
N GLY A 176 -16.31 -30.07 34.77
CA GLY A 176 -17.34 -30.17 33.71
C GLY A 176 -17.06 -31.35 32.77
N ASP A 177 -18.14 -31.92 32.22
CA ASP A 177 -18.08 -33.09 31.36
C ASP A 177 -17.68 -32.72 29.92
N GLY A 178 -18.12 -31.56 29.46
CA GLY A 178 -17.86 -31.04 28.10
C GLY A 178 -16.81 -29.92 28.07
N PRO A 179 -16.31 -29.58 26.86
CA PRO A 179 -15.38 -28.45 26.69
C PRO A 179 -16.02 -27.08 26.98
N GLU A 180 -17.33 -26.93 26.77
CA GLU A 180 -18.12 -25.73 27.10
C GLU A 180 -18.31 -25.61 28.62
N ASP A 181 -18.56 -26.73 29.32
CA ASP A 181 -18.73 -26.74 30.77
C ASP A 181 -17.42 -26.33 31.48
N ARG A 182 -16.29 -26.86 31.01
CA ARG A 182 -14.97 -26.51 31.52
C ARG A 182 -14.61 -25.06 31.23
N PHE A 183 -14.99 -24.54 30.08
CA PHE A 183 -14.85 -23.10 29.79
C PHE A 183 -15.70 -22.26 30.75
N THR A 184 -16.92 -22.67 30.99
CA THR A 184 -17.83 -21.99 31.93
C THR A 184 -17.28 -22.05 33.38
N ASP A 185 -16.71 -23.16 33.80
CA ASP A 185 -16.03 -23.28 35.12
C ASP A 185 -14.80 -22.34 35.19
N PHE A 186 -14.01 -22.24 34.12
CA PHE A 186 -12.92 -21.27 34.02
C PHE A 186 -13.42 -19.81 34.22
N LEU A 187 -14.52 -19.43 33.54
CA LEU A 187 -15.08 -18.09 33.69
C LEU A 187 -15.54 -17.81 35.12
N ARG A 188 -16.19 -18.81 35.78
CA ARG A 188 -16.64 -18.70 37.19
C ARG A 188 -15.48 -18.50 38.16
N ARG A 189 -14.38 -19.21 37.97
CA ARG A 189 -13.19 -19.11 38.82
C ARG A 189 -12.43 -17.83 38.58
N THR A 190 -12.11 -17.52 37.33
CA THR A 190 -11.28 -16.37 36.98
C THR A 190 -12.00 -15.05 37.23
N GLY A 191 -13.32 -14.97 36.99
CA GLY A 191 -14.14 -13.79 37.27
C GLY A 191 -14.48 -13.57 38.75
N ALA A 192 -14.24 -14.53 39.63
CA ALA A 192 -14.37 -14.37 41.07
C ALA A 192 -13.29 -13.43 41.61
N ARG A 193 -13.53 -12.79 42.78
CA ARG A 193 -12.57 -11.88 43.41
C ARG A 193 -11.16 -12.49 43.53
N SER A 194 -11.04 -13.73 44.02
CA SER A 194 -9.77 -14.42 44.13
C SER A 194 -9.10 -14.68 42.79
N GLY A 195 -9.89 -15.04 41.75
CA GLY A 195 -9.37 -15.27 40.41
C GLY A 195 -8.84 -14.00 39.77
N LEU A 196 -9.59 -12.87 39.88
CA LEU A 196 -9.12 -11.56 39.39
C LEU A 196 -7.91 -11.06 40.16
N THR A 197 -7.84 -11.28 41.49
CA THR A 197 -6.64 -10.97 42.28
C THR A 197 -5.42 -11.74 41.75
N ALA A 198 -5.54 -13.04 41.55
CA ALA A 198 -4.44 -13.86 41.02
C ALA A 198 -4.05 -13.42 39.60
N LEU A 199 -5.02 -13.14 38.72
CA LEU A 199 -4.77 -12.66 37.37
C LEU A 199 -3.98 -11.34 37.36
N CYS A 200 -4.45 -10.33 38.12
CA CYS A 200 -3.83 -8.99 38.14
C CYS A 200 -2.46 -8.99 38.79
N THR A 201 -2.25 -9.86 39.79
CA THR A 201 -0.93 -10.02 40.44
C THR A 201 0.08 -10.74 39.55
N THR A 202 -0.38 -11.74 38.77
CA THR A 202 0.47 -12.46 37.81
C THR A 202 0.81 -11.61 36.59
N TYR A 203 -0.14 -10.75 36.17
CA TYR A 203 -0.05 -9.92 34.98
C TYR A 203 -0.30 -8.43 35.30
N PRO A 204 0.62 -7.79 36.06
CA PRO A 204 0.40 -6.39 36.50
C PRO A 204 0.37 -5.38 35.37
N VAL A 205 1.07 -5.63 34.27
CA VAL A 205 0.99 -4.80 33.05
C VAL A 205 -0.40 -4.89 32.42
N LEU A 206 -1.01 -6.09 32.35
CA LEU A 206 -2.38 -6.25 31.90
C LEU A 206 -3.35 -5.47 32.78
N ALA A 207 -3.21 -5.56 34.11
CA ALA A 207 -4.03 -4.82 35.05
C ALA A 207 -3.94 -3.30 34.81
N ARG A 208 -2.73 -2.76 34.58
CA ARG A 208 -2.50 -1.36 34.21
C ARG A 208 -3.24 -0.98 32.94
N ILE A 209 -3.11 -1.79 31.87
CA ILE A 209 -3.75 -1.52 30.57
C ILE A 209 -5.28 -1.54 30.68
N LEU A 210 -5.84 -2.53 31.38
CA LEU A 210 -7.31 -2.64 31.57
C LEU A 210 -7.85 -1.47 32.39
N ALA A 211 -7.17 -1.13 33.48
CA ALA A 211 -7.58 -0.01 34.33
C ALA A 211 -7.48 1.33 33.60
N ARG A 212 -6.38 1.58 32.86
CA ARG A 212 -6.22 2.79 32.04
C ARG A 212 -7.32 2.91 31.00
N ALA A 213 -7.53 1.84 30.22
CA ALA A 213 -8.60 1.83 29.21
C ALA A 213 -9.98 2.12 29.81
N ALA A 214 -10.25 1.62 31.01
CA ALA A 214 -11.52 1.83 31.72
C ALA A 214 -11.66 3.27 32.24
N LEU A 215 -10.61 3.80 32.86
CA LEU A 215 -10.55 5.16 33.39
C LEU A 215 -10.68 6.21 32.27
N ASP A 216 -9.91 6.06 31.22
CA ASP A 216 -9.89 6.99 30.07
C ASP A 216 -11.23 6.99 29.35
N ALA A 217 -11.83 5.82 29.13
CA ALA A 217 -13.16 5.72 28.53
C ALA A 217 -14.25 6.41 29.39
N ALA A 218 -14.20 6.21 30.72
CA ALA A 218 -15.15 6.84 31.63
C ALA A 218 -14.98 8.36 31.64
N ALA A 219 -13.75 8.85 31.67
CA ALA A 219 -13.43 10.28 31.65
C ALA A 219 -13.87 10.93 30.31
N ALA A 220 -13.56 10.29 29.17
CA ALA A 220 -13.92 10.79 27.84
C ALA A 220 -15.44 10.90 27.66
N LEU A 221 -16.20 9.89 28.11
CA LEU A 221 -17.68 9.95 28.02
C LEU A 221 -18.28 10.99 28.97
N ALA A 222 -17.79 11.08 30.21
CA ALA A 222 -18.24 12.10 31.16
C ALA A 222 -17.99 13.52 30.63
N GLU A 223 -16.80 13.76 30.06
CA GLU A 223 -16.43 15.03 29.43
C GLU A 223 -17.40 15.39 28.29
N MET A 224 -17.68 14.44 27.39
CA MET A 224 -18.62 14.64 26.28
C MET A 224 -20.02 14.97 26.78
N LEU A 225 -20.54 14.26 27.79
CA LEU A 225 -21.87 14.51 28.34
C LEU A 225 -21.96 15.88 29.02
N LEU A 226 -20.91 16.34 29.70
CA LEU A 226 -20.85 17.70 30.28
C LEU A 226 -20.86 18.76 29.18
N ARG A 227 -20.06 18.59 28.12
CA ARG A 227 -20.03 19.46 26.94
C ARG A 227 -21.38 19.52 26.23
N PHE A 228 -21.99 18.33 26.03
CA PHE A 228 -23.37 18.24 25.51
C PHE A 228 -24.36 19.06 26.35
N SER A 229 -24.30 18.99 27.67
CA SER A 229 -25.22 19.74 28.55
C SER A 229 -25.13 21.25 28.36
N VAL A 230 -23.94 21.76 28.01
CA VAL A 230 -23.69 23.19 27.76
C VAL A 230 -24.18 23.60 26.38
N ASP A 231 -23.86 22.77 25.36
CA ASP A 231 -24.04 23.14 23.95
C ASP A 231 -25.40 22.78 23.35
N ARG A 232 -26.20 21.96 24.01
CA ARG A 232 -27.40 21.34 23.45
C ARG A 232 -28.39 22.30 22.76
N LEU A 233 -28.42 23.57 23.14
CA LEU A 233 -29.35 24.57 22.58
C LEU A 233 -28.86 25.19 21.26
N VAL A 234 -27.60 25.02 20.95
CA VAL A 234 -26.93 25.60 19.77
C VAL A 234 -26.34 24.54 18.82
N LEU A 235 -26.71 23.28 19.02
CA LEU A 235 -26.23 22.17 18.19
C LEU A 235 -26.70 22.30 16.74
N PRO A 236 -25.90 21.82 15.76
CA PRO A 236 -26.29 21.79 14.35
C PRO A 236 -27.67 21.15 14.13
N GLY A 237 -28.47 21.73 13.25
CA GLY A 237 -29.81 21.23 12.94
C GLY A 237 -30.86 21.38 14.04
N GLY A 238 -30.58 22.17 15.08
CA GLY A 238 -31.54 22.36 16.20
C GLY A 238 -31.70 21.14 17.12
N LEU A 239 -30.78 20.20 17.06
CA LEU A 239 -30.80 18.86 17.69
C LEU A 239 -30.69 18.92 19.23
N GLY A 240 -31.05 19.87 19.92
CA GLY A 240 -31.00 19.96 21.37
C GLY A 240 -32.07 20.87 21.93
N SER A 241 -32.86 21.50 21.08
CA SER A 241 -33.92 22.40 21.47
C SER A 241 -35.20 21.63 21.88
N ARG A 242 -35.85 22.11 22.94
CA ARG A 242 -37.19 21.66 23.34
C ARG A 242 -38.21 22.19 22.34
N GLY A 243 -38.76 21.37 21.51
CA GLY A 243 -39.86 21.65 20.63
C GLY A 243 -40.16 20.50 19.72
N ASP A 244 -41.38 20.00 19.67
CA ASP A 244 -41.84 18.89 18.84
C ASP A 244 -41.63 19.09 17.32
N GLU A 245 -41.27 20.30 16.90
CA GLU A 245 -41.12 20.67 15.50
C GLU A 245 -39.67 20.47 14.95
N ALA A 246 -38.64 20.24 15.81
CA ALA A 246 -37.22 20.20 15.40
C ALA A 246 -36.53 18.84 15.60
N GLY A 247 -37.22 17.76 15.94
CA GLY A 247 -36.66 16.40 16.01
C GLY A 247 -35.63 16.14 17.12
N GLY A 248 -35.43 17.06 18.07
CA GLY A 248 -34.42 16.98 19.12
C GLY A 248 -35.01 16.48 20.45
N GLY A 249 -35.23 15.16 20.58
CA GLY A 249 -35.60 14.54 21.87
C GLY A 249 -34.41 14.40 22.83
N ARG A 250 -34.58 13.60 23.90
CA ARG A 250 -33.48 13.23 24.81
C ARG A 250 -32.39 12.46 24.07
N LEU A 251 -31.14 12.62 24.50
CA LEU A 251 -30.05 11.75 24.08
C LEU A 251 -30.28 10.33 24.65
N VAL A 252 -30.45 9.34 23.80
CA VAL A 252 -30.79 7.94 24.16
C VAL A 252 -29.73 6.94 23.82
N GLY A 253 -28.59 7.35 23.25
CA GLY A 253 -27.49 6.43 22.95
C GLY A 253 -26.24 7.16 22.55
N VAL A 254 -25.10 6.57 22.84
CA VAL A 254 -23.77 7.04 22.46
C VAL A 254 -22.94 5.85 22.00
N GLU A 255 -22.46 5.91 20.79
CA GLU A 255 -21.55 4.91 20.21
C GLU A 255 -20.14 5.52 20.14
N PRO A 256 -19.23 5.21 21.11
CA PRO A 256 -17.85 5.65 21.07
C PRO A 256 -17.03 4.77 20.11
N GLY A 257 -15.85 5.24 19.72
CA GLY A 257 -14.91 4.45 18.90
C GLY A 257 -15.19 4.51 17.40
N ALA A 258 -15.80 5.57 16.90
CA ALA A 258 -15.91 5.84 15.46
C ALA A 258 -14.61 6.44 14.90
N GLY A 259 -13.45 5.88 15.28
CA GLY A 259 -12.10 6.30 14.93
C GLY A 259 -11.09 5.89 16.00
N ASP A 260 -9.81 6.15 15.75
CA ASP A 260 -8.72 5.85 16.67
C ASP A 260 -8.87 6.60 18.01
N GLY A 261 -8.35 6.00 19.08
CA GLY A 261 -8.26 6.65 20.39
C GLY A 261 -6.98 7.48 20.50
N HIS A 262 -7.12 8.72 20.93
CA HIS A 262 -6.01 9.64 21.14
C HIS A 262 -6.18 10.42 22.45
N ARG A 263 -5.11 11.02 22.96
CA ARG A 263 -5.14 11.97 24.08
C ARG A 263 -5.91 11.42 25.31
N GLY A 264 -5.59 10.22 25.73
CA GLY A 264 -6.26 9.53 26.83
C GLY A 264 -7.60 8.91 26.41
N GLY A 265 -7.57 8.10 25.35
CA GLY A 265 -8.71 7.30 24.89
C GLY A 265 -9.89 8.09 24.31
N ARG A 266 -9.71 9.37 23.99
CA ARG A 266 -10.74 10.18 23.35
C ARG A 266 -10.93 9.73 21.92
N THR A 267 -12.18 9.37 21.56
CA THR A 267 -12.58 8.94 20.22
C THR A 267 -13.75 9.78 19.72
N VAL A 268 -13.98 9.79 18.42
CA VAL A 268 -15.22 10.30 17.84
C VAL A 268 -16.40 9.50 18.38
N MET A 269 -17.48 10.19 18.75
CA MET A 269 -18.68 9.55 19.29
C MET A 269 -19.90 9.90 18.44
N LEU A 270 -20.71 8.89 18.13
CA LEU A 270 -22.00 9.05 17.45
C LEU A 270 -23.10 9.12 18.49
N LEU A 271 -23.85 10.22 18.48
CA LEU A 271 -24.96 10.47 19.39
C LEU A 271 -26.28 10.14 18.69
N ARG A 272 -27.18 9.48 19.40
CA ARG A 272 -28.52 9.13 18.92
C ARG A 272 -29.58 9.71 19.83
N PHE A 273 -30.54 10.40 19.24
CA PHE A 273 -31.64 11.05 19.92
C PHE A 273 -32.96 10.26 19.82
N GLU A 274 -33.86 10.50 20.72
CA GLU A 274 -35.18 9.83 20.85
C GLU A 274 -36.00 9.86 19.54
N GLY A 275 -35.94 10.98 18.80
CA GLY A 275 -36.55 11.13 17.47
C GLY A 275 -35.80 10.47 16.31
N GLY A 276 -34.77 9.70 16.58
CA GLY A 276 -33.95 9.05 15.54
C GLY A 276 -32.88 9.94 14.90
N ALA A 277 -32.79 11.20 15.26
CA ALA A 277 -31.73 12.10 14.81
C ALA A 277 -30.37 11.65 15.34
N ARG A 278 -29.34 11.97 14.61
CA ARG A 278 -27.94 11.60 14.92
C ARG A 278 -27.05 12.83 14.85
N LEU A 279 -25.99 12.83 15.66
CA LEU A 279 -24.98 13.88 15.70
C LEU A 279 -23.61 13.26 15.94
N VAL A 280 -22.55 13.90 15.44
CA VAL A 280 -21.16 13.47 15.64
C VAL A 280 -20.49 14.43 16.62
N TYR A 281 -19.90 13.89 17.68
CA TYR A 281 -18.99 14.60 18.56
C TYR A 281 -17.54 14.30 18.19
N LYS A 282 -16.73 15.34 17.99
CA LYS A 282 -15.30 15.23 17.75
C LYS A 282 -14.53 15.88 18.91
N PRO A 283 -13.71 15.11 19.67
CA PRO A 283 -12.95 15.61 20.82
C PRO A 283 -11.67 16.33 20.41
N ARG A 284 -11.76 17.22 19.41
CA ARG A 284 -10.65 17.97 18.84
C ARG A 284 -11.14 19.28 18.23
N PRO A 285 -10.23 20.26 17.98
CA PRO A 285 -10.57 21.50 17.30
C PRO A 285 -11.19 21.26 15.92
N LEU A 286 -12.20 22.06 15.57
CA LEU A 286 -12.84 22.05 14.24
C LEU A 286 -12.56 23.31 13.44
N ALA A 287 -11.65 24.18 13.88
CA ALA A 287 -11.34 25.44 13.20
C ALA A 287 -10.88 25.20 11.75
N ALA A 288 -10.00 24.21 11.51
CA ALA A 288 -9.58 23.83 10.17
C ALA A 288 -10.76 23.40 9.27
N HIS A 289 -11.73 22.66 9.82
CA HIS A 289 -12.92 22.25 9.07
C HIS A 289 -13.84 23.45 8.77
N ARG A 290 -13.98 24.36 9.71
CA ARG A 290 -14.78 25.60 9.51
C ARG A 290 -14.15 26.45 8.40
N HIS A 291 -12.82 26.65 8.42
CA HIS A 291 -12.13 27.41 7.37
C HIS A 291 -12.15 26.66 6.03
N PHE A 292 -12.13 25.33 6.06
CA PHE A 292 -12.34 24.52 4.84
C PHE A 292 -13.73 24.73 4.24
N ASN A 293 -14.78 24.78 5.06
CA ASN A 293 -16.13 25.12 4.57
C ASN A 293 -16.17 26.52 3.92
N GLU A 294 -15.50 27.52 4.50
CA GLU A 294 -15.41 28.87 3.92
C GLU A 294 -14.65 28.85 2.57
N LEU A 295 -13.59 28.05 2.48
CA LEU A 295 -12.84 27.86 1.26
C LEU A 295 -13.65 27.14 0.18
N VAL A 296 -14.47 26.14 0.55
CA VAL A 296 -15.40 25.46 -0.36
C VAL A 296 -16.46 26.45 -0.87
N GLN A 297 -16.99 27.33 -0.06
CA GLN A 297 -17.95 28.36 -0.47
C GLN A 297 -17.31 29.34 -1.46
N TRP A 298 -16.06 29.77 -1.22
CA TRP A 298 -15.30 30.56 -2.20
C TRP A 298 -15.09 29.79 -3.49
N PHE A 299 -14.66 28.53 -3.43
CA PHE A 299 -14.46 27.67 -4.58
C PHE A 299 -15.73 27.52 -5.43
N ASP A 300 -16.87 27.31 -4.78
CA ASP A 300 -18.18 27.17 -5.46
C ASP A 300 -18.65 28.48 -6.11
N SER A 301 -18.13 29.63 -5.70
CA SER A 301 -18.39 30.93 -6.33
C SER A 301 -17.61 31.11 -7.64
N LEU A 302 -16.57 30.29 -7.90
CA LEU A 302 -15.74 30.38 -9.11
C LEU A 302 -16.46 29.79 -10.33
N PRO A 303 -16.27 30.36 -11.53
CA PRO A 303 -16.91 29.87 -12.74
C PRO A 303 -16.49 28.44 -13.10
N GLY A 304 -17.43 27.58 -13.46
CA GLY A 304 -17.20 26.23 -13.99
C GLY A 304 -16.96 25.14 -12.94
N THR A 305 -16.95 25.46 -11.68
CA THR A 305 -16.90 24.48 -10.59
C THR A 305 -18.22 23.73 -10.46
N PRO A 306 -18.21 22.44 -10.04
CA PRO A 306 -19.43 21.62 -10.05
C PRO A 306 -20.30 21.74 -8.78
N GLY A 307 -19.94 22.61 -7.84
CA GLY A 307 -20.59 22.78 -6.53
C GLY A 307 -20.33 21.60 -5.60
N LEU A 308 -19.82 21.89 -4.42
CA LEU A 308 -19.51 20.92 -3.36
C LEU A 308 -20.45 21.08 -2.17
N ARG A 309 -20.56 20.08 -1.31
CA ARG A 309 -21.34 20.15 -0.09
C ARG A 309 -20.43 20.39 1.11
N THR A 310 -20.74 21.38 1.93
CA THR A 310 -20.14 21.65 3.24
C THR A 310 -20.94 20.98 4.36
N LEU A 311 -20.29 20.76 5.51
CA LEU A 311 -20.92 20.18 6.70
C LEU A 311 -21.38 21.30 7.65
N ALA A 312 -22.56 21.13 8.25
CA ALA A 312 -22.95 21.93 9.39
C ALA A 312 -22.13 21.50 10.61
N LEU A 313 -21.44 22.44 11.25
CA LEU A 313 -20.60 22.17 12.41
C LEU A 313 -20.70 23.32 13.46
N LEU A 314 -20.37 22.95 14.69
CA LEU A 314 -20.20 23.88 15.80
C LEU A 314 -18.81 23.67 16.40
N ASP A 315 -17.92 24.61 16.14
CA ASP A 315 -16.58 24.66 16.72
C ASP A 315 -16.62 25.26 18.11
N ARG A 316 -16.02 24.58 19.10
CA ARG A 316 -15.91 25.04 20.51
C ARG A 316 -14.44 25.15 20.93
N GLY A 317 -13.51 25.28 20.01
CA GLY A 317 -12.07 25.30 20.28
C GLY A 317 -11.54 23.88 20.50
N PRO A 318 -11.46 23.34 21.71
CA PRO A 318 -10.85 22.02 21.94
C PRO A 318 -11.74 20.84 21.51
N TYR A 319 -12.97 21.08 21.09
CA TYR A 319 -13.91 20.06 20.59
C TYR A 319 -14.96 20.68 19.69
N GLY A 320 -15.75 19.85 19.04
CA GLY A 320 -16.88 20.34 18.30
C GLY A 320 -17.92 19.28 17.96
N TRP A 321 -18.99 19.75 17.33
CA TRP A 321 -20.15 18.97 16.93
C TRP A 321 -20.33 19.11 15.42
N VAL A 322 -20.60 17.99 14.76
CA VAL A 322 -20.76 17.93 13.29
C VAL A 322 -22.06 17.21 12.97
N GLU A 323 -22.78 17.65 11.95
CA GLU A 323 -23.94 16.92 11.44
C GLU A 323 -23.57 15.48 11.08
N PHE A 324 -24.47 14.55 11.32
CA PHE A 324 -24.33 13.17 10.85
C PHE A 324 -24.74 13.08 9.38
N VAL A 325 -23.83 12.61 8.54
CA VAL A 325 -24.09 12.36 7.11
C VAL A 325 -24.46 10.90 6.91
N ALA A 326 -25.64 10.63 6.38
CA ALA A 326 -26.04 9.28 5.99
C ALA A 326 -25.71 9.05 4.53
N GLU A 327 -25.26 7.83 4.21
CA GLU A 327 -25.16 7.36 2.82
C GLU A 327 -26.55 7.42 2.15
N ARG A 328 -26.65 8.02 0.96
CA ARG A 328 -27.84 8.04 0.14
C ARG A 328 -27.53 7.56 -1.28
N PRO A 329 -28.38 6.72 -1.89
CA PRO A 329 -28.14 6.23 -3.24
C PRO A 329 -28.38 7.32 -4.29
N CYS A 330 -27.70 7.23 -5.40
CA CYS A 330 -28.00 7.97 -6.62
C CYS A 330 -29.27 7.43 -7.29
N ARG A 331 -30.04 8.33 -7.91
CA ARG A 331 -31.29 8.00 -8.63
C ARG A 331 -31.09 7.74 -10.12
N SER A 332 -29.92 8.09 -10.66
CA SER A 332 -29.59 7.94 -12.08
C SER A 332 -28.09 7.84 -12.32
N ALA A 333 -27.70 7.26 -13.46
CA ALA A 333 -26.31 7.22 -13.91
C ALA A 333 -25.70 8.64 -14.04
N ARG A 334 -26.49 9.64 -14.42
CA ARG A 334 -26.05 11.04 -14.48
C ARG A 334 -25.63 11.57 -13.11
N GLN A 335 -26.34 11.20 -12.04
CA GLN A 335 -25.94 11.59 -10.67
C GLN A 335 -24.63 10.92 -10.27
N VAL A 336 -24.40 9.66 -10.68
CA VAL A 336 -23.12 8.97 -10.45
C VAL A 336 -21.99 9.70 -11.17
N GLU A 337 -22.20 10.09 -12.43
CA GLU A 337 -21.22 10.88 -13.21
C GLU A 337 -20.94 12.23 -12.53
N THR A 338 -21.99 12.90 -12.03
CA THR A 338 -21.86 14.16 -11.28
C THR A 338 -21.07 13.97 -9.99
N PHE A 339 -21.30 12.86 -9.26
CA PHE A 339 -20.52 12.51 -8.07
C PHE A 339 -19.02 12.45 -8.36
N TYR A 340 -18.62 11.67 -9.37
CA TYR A 340 -17.20 11.56 -9.73
C TYR A 340 -16.62 12.87 -10.29
N ARG A 341 -17.41 13.67 -10.97
CA ARG A 341 -16.99 15.02 -11.38
C ARG A 341 -16.74 15.93 -10.17
N ARG A 342 -17.61 15.90 -9.16
CA ARG A 342 -17.42 16.62 -7.90
C ARG A 342 -16.21 16.10 -7.12
N GLN A 343 -16.03 14.80 -7.08
CA GLN A 343 -14.85 14.18 -6.44
C GLN A 343 -13.55 14.61 -7.09
N GLY A 344 -13.53 14.76 -8.44
CA GLY A 344 -12.37 15.31 -9.14
C GLY A 344 -12.09 16.77 -8.80
N ALA A 345 -13.12 17.61 -8.68
CA ALA A 345 -12.96 19.00 -8.27
C ALA A 345 -12.51 19.11 -6.80
N LEU A 346 -13.03 18.25 -5.93
CA LEU A 346 -12.59 18.12 -4.54
C LEU A 346 -11.12 17.69 -4.47
N LEU A 347 -10.69 16.73 -5.30
CA LEU A 347 -9.29 16.31 -5.40
C LEU A 347 -8.38 17.50 -5.79
N ALA A 348 -8.79 18.38 -6.69
CA ALA A 348 -8.02 19.58 -7.05
C ALA A 348 -7.86 20.53 -5.85
N LEU A 349 -8.92 20.73 -5.07
CA LEU A 349 -8.90 21.58 -3.89
C LEU A 349 -7.98 20.99 -2.79
N LEU A 350 -8.13 19.70 -2.50
CA LEU A 350 -7.32 18.99 -1.49
C LEU A 350 -5.85 18.90 -1.88
N HIS A 351 -5.55 18.66 -3.16
CA HIS A 351 -4.18 18.69 -3.68
C HIS A 351 -3.55 20.09 -3.48
N THR A 352 -4.30 21.15 -3.75
CA THR A 352 -3.84 22.51 -3.53
C THR A 352 -3.49 22.80 -2.08
N LEU A 353 -4.23 22.23 -1.13
CA LEU A 353 -4.05 22.40 0.31
C LEU A 353 -3.06 21.42 0.95
N ASP A 354 -2.29 20.67 0.20
CA ASP A 354 -1.42 19.61 0.70
C ASP A 354 -2.13 18.62 1.64
N GLY A 355 -3.39 18.28 1.31
CA GLY A 355 -4.14 17.26 2.03
C GLY A 355 -3.54 15.87 1.82
N THR A 356 -3.63 15.03 2.86
CA THR A 356 -3.20 13.64 2.85
C THR A 356 -4.16 12.76 3.66
N ASP A 357 -4.02 11.44 3.61
CA ASP A 357 -4.77 10.48 4.43
C ASP A 357 -6.30 10.56 4.29
N LEU A 358 -6.79 11.01 3.12
CA LEU A 358 -8.22 11.14 2.86
C LEU A 358 -8.76 9.84 2.23
N HIS A 359 -8.79 8.80 3.05
CA HIS A 359 -9.18 7.44 2.67
C HIS A 359 -10.71 7.23 2.72
N HIS A 360 -11.16 5.99 2.50
CA HIS A 360 -12.58 5.63 2.36
C HIS A 360 -13.46 5.96 3.57
N GLU A 361 -12.90 6.06 4.78
CA GLU A 361 -13.66 6.41 5.99
C GLU A 361 -13.91 7.92 6.12
N ASN A 362 -13.11 8.75 5.43
CA ASN A 362 -13.21 10.21 5.48
C ASN A 362 -14.20 10.78 4.47
N LEU A 363 -14.81 9.93 3.64
CA LEU A 363 -15.75 10.30 2.60
C LEU A 363 -17.07 9.55 2.74
N ILE A 364 -18.20 10.24 2.59
CA ILE A 364 -19.54 9.62 2.53
C ILE A 364 -20.24 10.03 1.24
N ALA A 365 -20.82 9.05 0.55
CA ALA A 365 -21.60 9.26 -0.65
C ALA A 365 -23.04 9.66 -0.29
N ASP A 366 -23.35 10.94 -0.37
CA ASP A 366 -24.70 11.49 -0.17
C ASP A 366 -25.34 11.81 -1.53
N GLY A 367 -25.90 10.79 -2.17
CA GLY A 367 -26.40 10.89 -3.53
C GLY A 367 -25.30 11.29 -4.50
N GLU A 368 -25.45 12.44 -5.15
CA GLU A 368 -24.45 12.97 -6.09
C GLU A 368 -23.33 13.81 -5.46
N TYR A 369 -23.26 13.83 -4.11
CA TYR A 369 -22.26 14.61 -3.38
C TYR A 369 -21.25 13.69 -2.67
N PRO A 370 -19.95 13.79 -2.99
CA PRO A 370 -18.87 13.24 -2.15
C PRO A 370 -18.66 14.20 -0.96
N VAL A 371 -19.09 13.78 0.23
CA VAL A 371 -19.03 14.61 1.43
C VAL A 371 -17.84 14.22 2.28
N LEU A 372 -16.88 15.12 2.48
CA LEU A 372 -15.78 14.92 3.41
C LEU A 372 -16.26 15.12 4.85
N VAL A 373 -16.09 14.10 5.66
CA VAL A 373 -16.46 14.12 7.09
C VAL A 373 -15.27 14.41 7.99
N ASP A 374 -14.06 14.34 7.44
CA ASP A 374 -12.81 14.66 8.11
C ASP A 374 -11.82 15.39 7.21
N VAL A 375 -11.20 16.47 7.72
CA VAL A 375 -10.23 17.30 7.02
C VAL A 375 -9.05 17.69 7.93
N GLU A 376 -8.71 16.86 8.89
CA GLU A 376 -7.67 17.17 9.88
C GLU A 376 -6.24 17.16 9.31
N THR A 377 -6.03 16.58 8.16
CA THR A 377 -4.71 16.36 7.53
C THR A 377 -4.41 17.32 6.37
N LEU A 378 -5.00 18.52 6.38
CA LEU A 378 -4.67 19.61 5.46
C LEU A 378 -3.34 20.28 5.85
N PHE A 379 -2.69 20.99 4.91
CA PHE A 379 -1.41 21.65 5.13
C PHE A 379 -0.32 20.74 5.68
N HIS A 380 -0.42 19.45 5.35
CA HIS A 380 0.47 18.43 5.88
C HIS A 380 1.89 18.60 5.30
N PRO A 381 2.90 18.93 6.12
CA PRO A 381 4.26 19.10 5.63
C PRO A 381 4.86 17.74 5.26
N PRO A 382 5.78 17.69 4.29
CA PRO A 382 6.58 16.49 4.08
C PRO A 382 7.43 16.23 5.31
N LEU A 383 7.33 15.03 5.85
CA LEU A 383 8.24 14.60 6.90
C LEU A 383 9.59 14.21 6.30
N PRO A 384 10.72 14.49 6.98
CA PRO A 384 12.01 14.00 6.55
C PRO A 384 11.99 12.47 6.58
N THR A 385 11.77 11.85 5.44
CA THR A 385 11.99 10.41 5.28
C THR A 385 13.49 10.18 5.09
N ALA A 386 14.01 9.02 5.50
CA ALA A 386 15.32 8.56 5.11
C ALA A 386 15.37 8.61 3.56
N GLY A 387 16.09 9.61 3.05
CA GLY A 387 15.84 10.19 1.74
C GLY A 387 15.90 9.21 0.60
N SER A 388 14.80 9.02 -0.07
CA SER A 388 14.82 8.56 -1.45
C SER A 388 15.37 9.68 -2.33
N ASP A 389 16.52 9.48 -2.94
CA ASP A 389 17.08 10.39 -3.96
C ASP A 389 16.27 10.31 -5.28
N ASP A 390 15.24 9.47 -5.35
CA ASP A 390 14.44 9.27 -6.55
C ASP A 390 13.51 10.46 -6.81
N PRO A 391 13.71 11.22 -7.90
CA PRO A 391 12.88 12.36 -8.23
C PRO A 391 11.44 12.00 -8.57
N ALA A 392 11.19 10.80 -9.13
CA ALA A 392 9.84 10.32 -9.43
C ALA A 392 9.07 9.94 -8.16
N ALA A 393 9.77 9.34 -7.17
CA ALA A 393 9.18 9.07 -5.86
C ALA A 393 8.74 10.36 -5.17
N ARG A 394 9.61 11.39 -5.19
CA ARG A 394 9.27 12.72 -4.66
C ARG A 394 8.10 13.36 -5.41
N ALA A 395 8.14 13.34 -6.74
CA ALA A 395 7.07 13.90 -7.55
C ALA A 395 5.72 13.20 -7.30
N LEU A 396 5.71 11.88 -7.15
CA LEU A 396 4.51 11.12 -6.80
C LEU A 396 4.01 11.48 -5.39
N HIS A 397 4.92 11.61 -4.44
CA HIS A 397 4.60 12.04 -3.07
C HIS A 397 3.99 13.46 -3.04
N ASP A 398 4.44 14.38 -3.89
CA ASP A 398 3.94 15.75 -3.95
C ASP A 398 2.72 15.93 -4.88
N SER A 399 2.28 14.86 -5.55
CA SER A 399 1.19 14.85 -6.53
C SER A 399 -0.19 14.69 -5.90
N VAL A 400 -1.22 14.69 -6.76
CA VAL A 400 -2.62 14.33 -6.41
C VAL A 400 -2.75 12.95 -5.76
N HIS A 401 -1.81 12.04 -5.99
CA HIS A 401 -1.81 10.69 -5.43
C HIS A 401 -1.66 10.70 -3.90
N ARG A 402 -0.91 11.66 -3.36
CA ARG A 402 -0.72 11.85 -1.92
C ARG A 402 -2.01 12.09 -1.16
N VAL A 403 -3.03 12.69 -1.79
CA VAL A 403 -4.28 13.06 -1.13
C VAL A 403 -4.99 11.86 -0.48
N GLY A 404 -4.80 10.64 -1.02
CA GLY A 404 -5.44 9.43 -0.51
C GLY A 404 -6.82 9.17 -1.13
N LEU A 405 -7.33 10.09 -1.99
CA LEU A 405 -8.59 9.85 -2.70
C LEU A 405 -8.44 8.89 -3.89
N LEU A 406 -7.27 8.86 -4.54
CA LEU A 406 -7.00 7.99 -5.68
C LEU A 406 -6.64 6.58 -5.24
N PRO A 407 -6.86 5.55 -6.07
CA PRO A 407 -6.62 4.16 -5.72
C PRO A 407 -5.21 3.92 -5.17
N GLN A 408 -5.16 3.25 -4.03
CA GLN A 408 -3.95 2.82 -3.33
C GLN A 408 -4.15 1.38 -2.87
N LEU A 409 -3.60 0.44 -3.65
CA LEU A 409 -3.75 -0.98 -3.36
C LEU A 409 -2.81 -1.43 -2.25
N LEU A 410 -3.38 -2.03 -1.21
CA LEU A 410 -2.66 -2.89 -0.28
C LEU A 410 -2.70 -4.30 -0.86
N VAL A 411 -1.56 -4.81 -1.28
CA VAL A 411 -1.43 -6.12 -1.92
C VAL A 411 -0.87 -7.11 -0.90
N GLY A 412 -1.47 -8.28 -0.78
CA GLY A 412 -0.98 -9.42 -0.01
C GLY A 412 -0.84 -10.65 -0.90
N ASP A 413 -0.54 -11.81 -0.32
CA ASP A 413 -0.22 -13.05 -1.07
C ASP A 413 -1.33 -13.50 -2.03
N GLU A 414 -2.60 -13.34 -1.67
CA GLU A 414 -3.73 -13.86 -2.46
C GLU A 414 -4.74 -12.79 -2.90
N THR A 415 -4.79 -11.66 -2.19
CA THR A 415 -5.81 -10.62 -2.37
C THR A 415 -5.21 -9.22 -2.31
N ALA A 416 -5.90 -8.26 -2.90
CA ALA A 416 -5.58 -6.85 -2.78
C ALA A 416 -6.82 -6.05 -2.37
N LEU A 417 -6.62 -5.03 -1.53
CA LEU A 417 -7.67 -4.14 -1.04
C LEU A 417 -7.30 -2.68 -1.31
N ASP A 418 -8.21 -1.95 -1.94
CA ASP A 418 -8.07 -0.51 -2.14
C ASP A 418 -8.73 0.23 -0.97
N MET A 419 -7.90 0.89 -0.15
CA MET A 419 -8.31 1.65 1.02
C MET A 419 -8.51 3.16 0.74
N SER A 420 -8.31 3.59 -0.51
CA SER A 420 -8.44 5.00 -0.89
C SER A 420 -9.86 5.54 -0.80
N GLY A 421 -10.02 6.85 -0.95
CA GLY A 421 -11.33 7.51 -0.98
C GLY A 421 -12.24 7.06 -2.15
N ILE A 422 -11.69 6.45 -3.20
CA ILE A 422 -12.43 5.80 -4.29
C ILE A 422 -12.64 4.30 -4.03
N GLY A 423 -11.77 3.67 -3.22
CA GLY A 423 -11.79 2.26 -2.86
C GLY A 423 -12.89 1.88 -1.87
N GLY A 424 -12.78 0.71 -1.27
CA GLY A 424 -13.58 0.29 -0.11
C GLY A 424 -15.07 0.03 -0.32
N GLY A 425 -15.61 0.18 -1.53
CA GLY A 425 -17.06 0.14 -1.79
C GLY A 425 -17.73 -1.22 -1.76
N GLN A 426 -16.98 -2.30 -1.70
CA GLN A 426 -17.51 -3.69 -1.65
C GLN A 426 -16.84 -4.47 -0.54
N ALA A 427 -17.58 -5.45 0.00
CA ALA A 427 -17.00 -6.41 0.92
C ALA A 427 -15.90 -7.22 0.19
N ALA A 428 -14.72 -7.27 0.77
CA ALA A 428 -13.56 -7.96 0.23
C ALA A 428 -12.76 -8.63 1.35
N ASP A 429 -11.98 -9.61 0.99
CA ASP A 429 -11.05 -10.22 1.92
C ASP A 429 -9.82 -9.31 2.08
N SER A 430 -9.40 -9.10 3.33
CA SER A 430 -8.21 -8.32 3.63
C SER A 430 -6.95 -9.06 3.17
N PRO A 431 -5.99 -8.39 2.53
CA PRO A 431 -4.70 -9.02 2.21
C PRO A 431 -3.87 -9.33 3.46
N VAL A 432 -4.19 -8.72 4.58
CA VAL A 432 -3.51 -8.95 5.86
C VAL A 432 -4.34 -9.89 6.72
N ARG A 433 -3.71 -10.97 7.19
CA ARG A 433 -4.33 -11.90 8.14
C ARG A 433 -4.38 -11.26 9.53
N SER A 434 -5.55 -11.22 10.13
CA SER A 434 -5.76 -10.75 11.49
C SER A 434 -5.91 -11.90 12.49
N ALA A 435 -5.64 -11.60 13.75
CA ALA A 435 -5.90 -12.52 14.85
C ALA A 435 -7.40 -12.77 15.01
N ASP A 436 -7.80 -14.03 15.10
CA ASP A 436 -9.16 -14.49 15.35
C ASP A 436 -9.14 -15.69 16.30
N TRP A 437 -10.29 -16.07 16.81
CA TRP A 437 -10.42 -17.11 17.83
C TRP A 437 -11.16 -18.33 17.28
N ALA A 438 -10.46 -19.45 17.18
CA ALA A 438 -11.06 -20.75 16.92
C ALA A 438 -11.53 -21.40 18.22
N ASP A 439 -12.56 -22.24 18.11
CA ASP A 439 -13.17 -23.01 19.22
C ASP A 439 -13.60 -22.10 20.38
N ALA A 440 -14.07 -20.88 20.07
CA ALA A 440 -14.51 -19.88 21.04
C ALA A 440 -15.65 -20.43 21.92
N GLY A 441 -15.61 -20.16 23.22
CA GLY A 441 -16.59 -20.67 24.19
C GLY A 441 -16.31 -22.08 24.67
N THR A 442 -15.14 -22.64 24.34
CA THR A 442 -14.68 -23.95 24.83
C THR A 442 -13.33 -23.86 25.48
N ASP A 443 -12.95 -24.86 26.28
CA ASP A 443 -11.62 -24.99 26.89
C ASP A 443 -10.49 -25.26 25.88
N ARG A 444 -10.83 -25.36 24.58
CA ARG A 444 -9.93 -25.52 23.44
C ARG A 444 -9.73 -24.22 22.64
N MET A 445 -10.31 -23.12 23.09
CA MET A 445 -10.19 -21.83 22.45
C MET A 445 -8.74 -21.48 22.18
N ARG A 446 -8.43 -21.10 20.94
CA ARG A 446 -7.05 -20.78 20.52
C ARG A 446 -7.01 -19.65 19.51
N LEU A 447 -5.90 -18.93 19.51
CA LEU A 447 -5.59 -17.90 18.53
C LEU A 447 -5.33 -18.55 17.16
N VAL A 448 -5.95 -18.03 16.14
CA VAL A 448 -5.68 -18.39 14.74
C VAL A 448 -5.49 -17.11 13.92
N ARG A 449 -4.72 -17.18 12.87
CA ARG A 449 -4.62 -16.09 11.90
C ARG A 449 -5.56 -16.40 10.73
N ARG A 450 -6.55 -15.56 10.52
CA ARG A 450 -7.51 -15.68 9.42
C ARG A 450 -7.52 -14.42 8.58
N THR A 451 -7.87 -14.58 7.31
CA THR A 451 -8.18 -13.46 6.44
C THR A 451 -9.39 -12.72 7.00
N ALA A 452 -9.20 -11.46 7.38
CA ALA A 452 -10.30 -10.62 7.83
C ALA A 452 -11.16 -10.22 6.65
N ARG A 453 -12.47 -10.10 6.84
CA ARG A 453 -13.38 -9.62 5.82
C ARG A 453 -13.67 -8.15 6.05
N PHE A 454 -13.29 -7.32 5.08
CA PHE A 454 -13.66 -5.91 5.03
C PHE A 454 -15.14 -5.81 4.63
N GLY A 455 -15.94 -5.11 5.43
CA GLY A 455 -17.40 -5.03 5.24
C GLY A 455 -17.87 -4.04 4.16
N GLY A 456 -16.95 -3.30 3.56
CA GLY A 456 -17.25 -2.17 2.68
C GLY A 456 -17.48 -0.87 3.45
N SER A 457 -17.51 0.25 2.75
CA SER A 457 -17.71 1.59 3.32
C SER A 457 -18.75 2.40 2.54
N ALA A 458 -19.14 3.54 3.09
CA ALA A 458 -20.20 4.41 2.57
C ALA A 458 -19.70 5.49 1.59
N ASN A 459 -18.47 5.38 1.10
CA ASN A 459 -17.80 6.41 0.31
C ASN A 459 -18.11 6.38 -1.20
N ARG A 460 -18.72 5.29 -1.70
CA ARG A 460 -18.99 5.11 -3.14
C ARG A 460 -20.47 5.33 -3.45
N PRO A 461 -20.79 6.05 -4.55
CA PRO A 461 -22.19 6.24 -4.95
C PRO A 461 -22.80 4.89 -5.35
N ARG A 462 -24.01 4.64 -4.86
CA ARG A 462 -24.78 3.43 -5.21
C ARG A 462 -25.87 3.78 -6.21
N LEU A 463 -26.03 2.93 -7.21
CA LEU A 463 -27.15 2.98 -8.15
C LEU A 463 -27.89 1.63 -8.08
N THR A 464 -29.20 1.63 -7.85
CA THR A 464 -29.99 0.39 -7.71
C THR A 464 -29.43 -0.59 -6.66
N GLY A 465 -28.85 -0.07 -5.56
CA GLY A 465 -28.29 -0.85 -4.45
C GLY A 465 -26.85 -1.34 -4.65
N THR A 466 -26.27 -1.19 -5.85
CA THR A 466 -24.90 -1.63 -6.16
C THR A 466 -23.95 -0.43 -6.20
N PRO A 467 -22.75 -0.49 -5.57
CA PRO A 467 -21.75 0.52 -5.71
C PRO A 467 -21.29 0.65 -7.17
N ALA A 468 -21.20 1.88 -7.67
CA ALA A 468 -20.73 2.14 -9.02
C ALA A 468 -19.24 1.81 -9.17
N ASP A 469 -18.83 1.25 -10.31
CA ASP A 469 -17.42 0.99 -10.60
C ASP A 469 -16.72 2.31 -10.97
N PRO A 470 -15.73 2.77 -10.17
CA PRO A 470 -15.05 4.04 -10.42
C PRO A 470 -14.26 4.06 -11.73
N SER A 471 -13.78 2.93 -12.24
CA SER A 471 -13.03 2.85 -13.49
C SER A 471 -13.83 3.39 -14.69
N ALA A 472 -15.14 3.15 -14.69
CA ALA A 472 -16.06 3.64 -15.73
C ALA A 472 -16.20 5.18 -15.73
N PHE A 473 -15.84 5.86 -14.64
CA PHE A 473 -16.03 7.31 -14.47
C PHE A 473 -14.73 8.12 -14.45
N THR A 474 -13.60 7.51 -14.83
CA THR A 474 -12.28 8.18 -14.90
C THR A 474 -12.35 9.50 -15.70
N ARG A 475 -13.14 9.55 -16.78
CA ARG A 475 -13.31 10.77 -17.57
C ARG A 475 -14.02 11.88 -16.80
N ALA A 476 -15.04 11.54 -16.01
CA ALA A 476 -15.77 12.49 -15.17
C ALA A 476 -14.88 13.04 -14.07
N LEU A 477 -14.10 12.16 -13.40
CA LEU A 477 -13.11 12.52 -12.39
C LEU A 477 -12.08 13.51 -12.95
N CYS A 478 -11.44 13.20 -14.08
CA CYS A 478 -10.47 14.08 -14.74
C CYS A 478 -11.12 15.41 -15.19
N ALA A 479 -12.37 15.40 -15.65
CA ALA A 479 -13.06 16.62 -16.05
C ALA A 479 -13.34 17.54 -14.84
N GLY A 480 -13.72 16.96 -13.72
CA GLY A 480 -13.89 17.68 -12.45
C GLY A 480 -12.57 18.25 -11.92
N PHE A 481 -11.52 17.44 -11.91
CA PHE A 481 -10.18 17.89 -11.51
C PHE A 481 -9.71 19.07 -12.37
N ARG A 482 -9.82 18.94 -13.68
CA ARG A 482 -9.44 20.00 -14.63
C ARG A 482 -10.22 21.30 -14.38
N ALA A 483 -11.51 21.20 -14.17
CA ALA A 483 -12.36 22.36 -13.87
C ALA A 483 -11.93 23.04 -12.56
N GLY A 484 -11.78 22.25 -11.48
CA GLY A 484 -11.35 22.75 -10.18
C GLY A 484 -9.96 23.37 -10.21
N TYR A 485 -8.97 22.64 -10.76
CA TYR A 485 -7.60 23.11 -10.88
C TYR A 485 -7.53 24.42 -11.70
N THR A 486 -8.24 24.50 -12.82
CA THR A 486 -8.23 25.71 -13.66
C THR A 486 -8.85 26.89 -12.92
N ALA A 487 -9.99 26.69 -12.24
CA ALA A 487 -10.64 27.74 -11.47
C ALA A 487 -9.73 28.27 -10.34
N ILE A 488 -9.09 27.37 -9.59
CA ILE A 488 -8.14 27.74 -8.54
C ILE A 488 -6.94 28.50 -9.14
N LYS A 489 -6.35 28.00 -10.22
CA LYS A 489 -5.21 28.62 -10.89
C LYS A 489 -5.54 30.05 -11.35
N GLU A 490 -6.72 30.27 -11.90
CA GLU A 490 -7.17 31.58 -12.40
C GLU A 490 -7.45 32.55 -11.26
N ALA A 491 -8.01 32.08 -10.15
CA ALA A 491 -8.33 32.88 -8.96
C ALA A 491 -7.22 32.87 -7.88
N ARG A 492 -6.04 32.29 -8.17
CA ARG A 492 -4.98 32.08 -7.16
C ARG A 492 -4.48 33.35 -6.47
N SER A 493 -4.58 34.48 -7.11
CA SER A 493 -4.21 35.77 -6.53
C SER A 493 -5.07 36.14 -5.31
N GLU A 494 -6.34 35.69 -5.27
CA GLU A 494 -7.23 35.88 -4.11
C GLU A 494 -6.78 35.03 -2.93
N LEU A 495 -6.32 33.80 -3.19
CA LEU A 495 -5.79 32.91 -2.16
C LEU A 495 -4.42 33.36 -1.66
N LEU A 496 -3.56 33.87 -2.53
CA LEU A 496 -2.21 34.35 -2.18
C LEU A 496 -2.21 35.71 -1.50
N TYR A 497 -3.35 36.42 -1.48
CA TYR A 497 -3.47 37.72 -0.82
C TYR A 497 -3.24 37.56 0.68
N SER A 498 -2.41 38.45 1.26
CA SER A 498 -2.09 38.45 2.68
C SER A 498 -3.34 38.86 3.49
N GLY A 499 -3.68 38.08 4.53
CA GLY A 499 -4.91 38.20 5.28
C GLY A 499 -6.15 37.58 4.61
N GLY A 500 -5.97 36.86 3.50
CA GLY A 500 -6.98 36.13 2.77
C GLY A 500 -7.42 34.81 3.43
N LEU A 501 -8.13 33.97 2.66
CA LEU A 501 -8.70 32.71 3.14
C LEU A 501 -7.64 31.73 3.65
N LEU A 502 -6.47 31.65 3.01
CA LEU A 502 -5.40 30.74 3.45
C LEU A 502 -4.82 31.12 4.81
N ASP A 503 -4.71 32.41 5.11
CA ASP A 503 -4.14 32.87 6.39
C ASP A 503 -5.05 32.57 7.58
N ARG A 504 -6.32 32.28 7.35
CA ARG A 504 -7.24 31.83 8.41
C ARG A 504 -6.82 30.49 9.01
N PHE A 505 -6.19 29.63 8.22
CA PHE A 505 -5.67 28.34 8.69
C PHE A 505 -4.37 28.43 9.48
N ALA A 506 -3.69 29.59 9.48
CA ALA A 506 -2.33 29.74 10.04
C ALA A 506 -2.17 29.14 11.45
N HIS A 507 -3.18 29.30 12.28
CA HIS A 507 -3.17 28.87 13.68
C HIS A 507 -4.12 27.69 13.97
N ASP A 508 -4.63 27.04 12.95
CA ASP A 508 -5.47 25.86 13.10
C ASP A 508 -4.63 24.63 13.43
N GLU A 509 -5.07 23.80 14.35
CA GLU A 509 -4.44 22.53 14.61
C GLU A 509 -4.71 21.56 13.44
N VAL A 510 -3.65 21.08 12.79
CA VAL A 510 -3.71 20.06 11.75
C VAL A 510 -2.95 18.82 12.18
N ARG A 511 -3.45 17.64 11.84
CA ARG A 511 -2.81 16.37 12.15
C ARG A 511 -1.63 16.11 11.21
N VAL A 512 -0.52 15.66 11.79
CA VAL A 512 0.65 15.18 11.07
C VAL A 512 0.75 13.67 11.20
N VAL A 513 0.60 12.96 10.09
CA VAL A 513 0.67 11.49 10.02
C VAL A 513 2.14 11.08 9.95
N ALA A 514 2.69 10.63 11.06
CA ALA A 514 4.09 10.22 11.15
C ALA A 514 4.32 8.83 10.53
N ARG A 515 3.37 7.91 10.78
CA ARG A 515 3.35 6.55 10.21
C ARG A 515 1.90 6.15 9.89
N PRO A 516 1.66 5.21 8.98
CA PRO A 516 0.34 4.61 8.79
C PRO A 516 -0.22 4.04 10.10
N THR A 517 -1.47 4.38 10.44
CA THR A 517 -2.09 4.03 11.74
C THR A 517 -2.18 2.53 11.99
N TRP A 518 -2.27 1.72 10.93
CA TRP A 518 -2.28 0.26 11.05
C TRP A 518 -1.00 -0.31 11.67
N ILE A 519 0.15 0.35 11.51
CA ILE A 519 1.42 -0.06 12.16
C ILE A 519 1.27 0.03 13.68
N TYR A 520 0.74 1.14 14.18
CA TYR A 520 0.50 1.33 15.61
C TYR A 520 -0.54 0.35 16.15
N ALA A 521 -1.66 0.16 15.41
CA ALA A 521 -2.71 -0.76 15.80
C ALA A 521 -2.20 -2.21 15.88
N SER A 522 -1.37 -2.64 14.92
CA SER A 522 -0.75 -3.96 14.92
C SER A 522 0.21 -4.13 16.12
N LEU A 523 1.03 -3.11 16.40
CA LEU A 523 1.97 -3.16 17.52
C LEU A 523 1.25 -3.17 18.88
N LEU A 524 0.18 -2.39 19.02
CA LEU A 524 -0.68 -2.42 20.19
C LEU A 524 -1.28 -3.81 20.40
N ASP A 525 -1.76 -4.48 19.35
CA ASP A 525 -2.29 -5.85 19.45
C ASP A 525 -1.20 -6.85 19.82
N GLU A 526 -0.05 -6.85 19.14
CA GLU A 526 1.06 -7.74 19.45
C GLU A 526 1.63 -7.49 20.86
N SER A 527 1.62 -6.25 21.33
CA SER A 527 2.06 -5.90 22.69
C SER A 527 1.16 -6.45 23.81
N THR A 528 0.01 -7.10 23.47
CA THR A 528 -0.84 -7.83 24.43
C THR A 528 -0.42 -9.29 24.65
N HIS A 529 0.72 -9.72 24.10
CA HIS A 529 1.24 -11.07 24.34
C HIS A 529 1.41 -11.35 25.84
N PRO A 530 1.00 -12.51 26.36
CA PRO A 530 0.98 -12.78 27.81
C PRO A 530 2.33 -12.57 28.53
N ASP A 531 3.44 -12.88 27.87
CA ASP A 531 4.77 -12.69 28.48
C ASP A 531 5.08 -11.19 28.70
N LEU A 532 4.57 -10.32 27.84
CA LEU A 532 4.72 -8.86 27.95
C LEU A 532 3.78 -8.25 28.99
N MET A 533 2.79 -9.01 29.46
CA MET A 533 1.83 -8.56 30.46
C MET A 533 2.35 -8.72 31.89
N LYS A 534 3.47 -9.40 32.08
CA LYS A 534 4.11 -9.64 33.38
C LYS A 534 5.09 -8.55 33.78
N ASP A 535 5.80 -7.99 32.81
CA ASP A 535 6.89 -7.03 33.03
C ASP A 535 6.83 -5.87 32.04
N ALA A 536 6.95 -4.66 32.55
CA ALA A 536 6.93 -3.44 31.77
C ALA A 536 8.16 -3.29 30.85
N ALA A 537 9.35 -3.75 31.28
CA ALA A 537 10.56 -3.66 30.47
C ALA A 537 10.45 -4.51 29.20
N ALA A 538 9.93 -5.74 29.31
CA ALA A 538 9.71 -6.60 28.16
C ALA A 538 8.73 -5.99 27.14
N ARG A 539 7.64 -5.34 27.61
CA ARG A 539 6.73 -4.63 26.73
C ARG A 539 7.38 -3.41 26.08
N GLN A 540 8.19 -2.67 26.83
CA GLN A 540 8.92 -1.51 26.30
C GLN A 540 9.84 -1.90 25.14
N GLU A 541 10.56 -3.02 25.24
CA GLU A 541 11.42 -3.53 24.17
C GLU A 541 10.64 -3.80 22.87
N VAL A 542 9.44 -4.38 22.98
CA VAL A 542 8.59 -4.63 21.80
C VAL A 542 8.09 -3.32 21.20
N LEU A 543 7.66 -2.34 22.01
CA LEU A 543 7.26 -1.04 21.50
C LEU A 543 8.43 -0.28 20.85
N ALA A 544 9.65 -0.46 21.32
CA ALA A 544 10.85 0.14 20.76
C ALA A 544 11.22 -0.41 19.36
N LEU A 545 10.62 -1.53 18.91
CA LEU A 545 10.80 -2.03 17.54
C LEU A 545 10.35 -1.03 16.47
N LEU A 546 9.51 -0.06 16.82
CA LEU A 546 9.21 1.08 15.92
C LEU A 546 10.47 1.81 15.44
N GLY A 547 11.53 1.83 16.25
CA GLY A 547 12.81 2.45 15.87
C GLY A 547 13.61 1.66 14.84
N THR A 548 13.30 0.37 14.63
CA THR A 548 13.95 -0.50 13.66
C THR A 548 13.19 -0.55 12.33
N ASP A 549 12.03 0.10 12.26
CA ASP A 549 11.20 0.12 11.05
C ASP A 549 11.92 0.89 9.94
N THR A 550 12.29 0.16 8.88
CA THR A 550 12.95 0.67 7.68
C THR A 550 11.96 1.16 6.62
N LEU A 551 10.65 1.04 6.86
CA LEU A 551 9.57 1.37 5.91
C LEU A 551 9.35 2.89 5.71
N GLY A 552 10.43 3.67 5.64
CA GLY A 552 10.37 5.09 5.28
C GLY A 552 9.91 6.00 6.41
N SER A 553 10.02 5.54 7.64
CA SER A 553 9.69 6.34 8.83
C SER A 553 10.60 7.52 8.98
N ALA A 554 10.02 8.67 9.21
CA ALA A 554 10.77 9.87 9.55
C ALA A 554 11.55 9.64 10.85
N THR A 555 12.86 9.61 10.78
CA THR A 555 13.73 9.63 11.96
C THR A 555 13.81 11.07 12.48
N LEU A 556 12.73 11.54 13.09
CA LEU A 556 12.71 12.83 13.74
C LEU A 556 13.19 12.67 15.19
N PRO A 557 14.12 13.52 15.67
CA PRO A 557 14.59 13.49 17.05
C PRO A 557 13.41 13.62 18.03
N GLY A 558 13.31 12.70 18.98
CA GLY A 558 12.29 12.70 20.03
C GLY A 558 10.90 12.21 19.60
N LEU A 559 10.69 11.89 18.30
CA LEU A 559 9.40 11.39 17.82
C LEU A 559 9.12 9.99 18.38
N LEU A 560 10.10 9.09 18.32
CA LEU A 560 9.98 7.70 18.78
C LEU A 560 9.59 7.60 20.25
N ASP A 561 10.20 8.43 21.11
CA ASP A 561 9.90 8.44 22.54
C ASP A 561 8.45 8.83 22.80
N GLU A 562 7.94 9.83 22.03
CA GLU A 562 6.54 10.25 22.13
C GLU A 562 5.57 9.22 21.53
N GLU A 563 5.95 8.52 20.47
CA GLU A 563 5.18 7.40 19.91
C GLU A 563 5.02 6.30 20.96
N ILE A 564 6.12 5.88 21.58
CA ILE A 564 6.15 4.83 22.60
C ILE A 564 5.33 5.27 23.84
N ALA A 565 5.46 6.52 24.29
CA ALA A 565 4.71 7.02 25.44
C ALA A 565 3.19 6.98 25.21
N GLN A 566 2.73 7.35 24.02
CA GLN A 566 1.30 7.29 23.65
C GLN A 566 0.81 5.84 23.51
N LEU A 567 1.62 4.95 22.95
CA LEU A 567 1.30 3.51 22.88
C LEU A 567 1.22 2.86 24.27
N TRP A 568 2.01 3.33 25.23
CA TRP A 568 1.88 2.90 26.63
C TRP A 568 0.51 3.26 27.24
N SER A 569 -0.06 4.41 26.86
CA SER A 569 -1.40 4.81 27.26
C SER A 569 -2.51 4.02 26.53
N GLY A 570 -2.16 3.19 25.54
CA GLY A 570 -3.13 2.48 24.71
C GLY A 570 -3.76 3.35 23.63
N ASP A 571 -3.18 4.51 23.35
CA ASP A 571 -3.58 5.44 22.29
C ASP A 571 -2.78 5.16 21.00
N VAL A 572 -3.39 5.40 19.86
CA VAL A 572 -2.68 5.56 18.60
C VAL A 572 -1.93 6.90 18.66
N PRO A 573 -0.60 6.94 18.38
CA PRO A 573 0.15 8.18 18.41
C PRO A 573 -0.44 9.29 17.53
N LEU A 574 -0.61 10.46 18.12
CA LEU A 574 -1.10 11.67 17.47
C LEU A 574 -0.03 12.74 17.51
N PHE A 575 0.22 13.34 16.35
CA PHE A 575 1.04 14.55 16.23
C PHE A 575 0.26 15.64 15.52
N THR A 576 0.45 16.89 15.96
CA THR A 576 -0.22 18.04 15.37
C THR A 576 0.76 19.18 15.11
N ALA A 577 0.44 20.00 14.12
CA ALA A 577 1.21 21.19 13.77
C ALA A 577 0.26 22.38 13.56
N LEU A 578 0.84 23.59 13.54
CA LEU A 578 0.15 24.79 13.06
C LEU A 578 0.71 25.14 11.67
N PRO A 579 -0.12 25.42 10.66
CA PRO A 579 0.31 25.66 9.28
C PRO A 579 1.36 26.75 9.11
N ASP A 580 1.46 27.72 10.02
CA ASP A 580 2.45 28.81 10.00
C ASP A 580 3.74 28.52 10.78
N ARG A 581 3.86 27.32 11.42
CA ARG A 581 4.99 26.95 12.26
C ARG A 581 5.69 25.69 11.78
N THR A 582 6.95 25.55 12.20
CA THR A 582 7.79 24.35 11.99
C THR A 582 7.81 23.44 13.22
N ASP A 583 7.07 23.78 14.25
CA ASP A 583 6.98 22.99 15.47
C ASP A 583 5.94 21.86 15.34
N LEU A 584 6.18 20.78 16.06
CA LEU A 584 5.29 19.64 16.17
C LEU A 584 4.86 19.46 17.64
N TRP A 585 3.60 19.12 17.88
CA TRP A 585 3.09 18.77 19.20
C TRP A 585 2.68 17.33 19.25
N SER A 586 3.07 16.61 20.30
CA SER A 586 2.56 15.25 20.56
C SER A 586 1.13 15.30 21.12
N GLY A 587 0.42 14.17 21.06
CA GLY A 587 -0.91 14.01 21.65
C GLY A 587 -0.95 14.29 23.15
N ALA A 588 0.17 14.11 23.86
CA ALA A 588 0.34 14.47 25.25
C ALA A 588 0.60 15.98 25.48
N GLY A 589 0.70 16.77 24.41
CA GLY A 589 0.94 18.23 24.46
C GLY A 589 2.41 18.62 24.56
N ARG A 590 3.35 17.68 24.40
CA ARG A 590 4.79 18.00 24.38
C ARG A 590 5.16 18.67 23.07
N LEU A 591 5.88 19.77 23.15
CA LEU A 591 6.40 20.52 22.02
C LEU A 591 7.72 19.88 21.54
N LEU A 592 7.80 19.60 20.24
CA LEU A 592 9.00 19.22 19.51
C LEU A 592 9.37 20.40 18.58
N PRO A 593 10.27 21.30 19.02
CA PRO A 593 10.50 22.57 18.33
C PRO A 593 11.32 22.37 17.06
N GLY A 594 10.94 23.11 15.99
CA GLY A 594 11.70 23.16 14.75
C GLY A 594 11.83 21.81 14.02
N THR A 595 10.93 20.87 14.30
CA THR A 595 10.96 19.50 13.76
C THR A 595 10.70 19.46 12.27
N LEU A 596 9.86 20.36 11.76
CA LEU A 596 9.47 20.43 10.35
C LEU A 596 10.40 21.36 9.59
N GLY A 597 10.89 20.95 8.44
CA GLY A 597 11.82 21.76 7.64
C GLY A 597 11.20 23.03 7.05
N ARG A 598 9.89 22.99 6.78
CA ARG A 598 9.09 24.11 6.22
C ARG A 598 7.70 24.12 6.81
N THR A 599 7.09 25.29 6.84
CA THR A 599 5.70 25.43 7.29
C THR A 599 4.72 24.97 6.21
N GLY A 600 3.63 24.31 6.61
CA GLY A 600 2.60 23.83 5.66
C GLY A 600 2.02 24.97 4.81
N LEU A 601 1.76 26.12 5.42
CA LEU A 601 1.26 27.30 4.71
C LEU A 601 2.24 27.80 3.64
N SER A 602 3.55 27.76 3.90
CA SER A 602 4.57 28.18 2.91
C SER A 602 4.62 27.22 1.72
N LEU A 603 4.39 25.92 1.96
CA LEU A 603 4.34 24.91 0.91
C LEU A 603 3.12 25.08 0.02
N VAL A 604 1.94 25.25 0.61
CA VAL A 604 0.68 25.51 -0.13
C VAL A 604 0.79 26.78 -0.96
N ARG A 605 1.37 27.86 -0.42
CA ARG A 605 1.61 29.11 -1.17
C ARG A 605 2.58 28.89 -2.34
N ALA A 606 3.66 28.13 -2.15
CA ALA A 606 4.60 27.78 -3.21
C ALA A 606 3.93 26.93 -4.31
N LYS A 607 3.09 25.96 -3.94
CA LYS A 607 2.34 25.13 -4.88
C LYS A 607 1.37 25.98 -5.71
N LEU A 608 0.58 26.84 -5.09
CA LEU A 608 -0.32 27.77 -5.79
C LEU A 608 0.42 28.68 -6.76
N ALA A 609 1.59 29.19 -6.38
CA ALA A 609 2.40 30.03 -7.27
C ALA A 609 2.93 29.27 -8.47
N ALA A 610 3.24 27.97 -8.31
CA ALA A 610 3.76 27.09 -9.36
C ALA A 610 2.66 26.50 -10.27
N MET A 611 1.38 26.59 -9.91
CA MET A 611 0.29 26.03 -10.70
C MET A 611 0.25 26.58 -12.14
N ASP A 612 0.38 25.68 -13.12
CA ASP A 612 0.31 26.01 -14.53
C ASP A 612 -0.41 24.92 -15.35
N THR A 613 -0.33 25.01 -16.67
CA THR A 613 -0.98 24.06 -17.57
C THR A 613 -0.21 22.74 -17.67
N VAL A 614 1.11 22.79 -17.54
CA VAL A 614 1.99 21.61 -17.61
C VAL A 614 1.77 20.76 -16.37
N ASP A 615 1.84 21.36 -15.18
CA ASP A 615 1.55 20.68 -13.91
C ASP A 615 0.14 20.07 -13.93
N ARG A 616 -0.89 20.82 -14.35
CA ARG A 616 -2.24 20.27 -14.49
C ARG A 616 -2.29 19.01 -15.35
N GLN A 617 -1.60 19.03 -16.50
CA GLN A 617 -1.57 17.88 -17.41
C GLN A 617 -0.84 16.68 -16.79
N ASP A 618 0.21 16.94 -16.03
CA ASP A 618 0.95 15.92 -15.31
C ASP A 618 0.09 15.28 -14.20
N GLN A 619 -0.61 16.10 -13.39
CA GLN A 619 -1.54 15.61 -12.37
C GLN A 619 -2.68 14.79 -13.02
N GLU A 620 -3.24 15.21 -14.15
CA GLU A 620 -4.25 14.43 -14.89
C GLU A 620 -3.68 13.09 -15.41
N ARG A 621 -2.39 13.04 -15.79
CA ARG A 621 -1.72 11.79 -16.16
C ARG A 621 -1.64 10.84 -14.99
N ILE A 622 -1.24 11.33 -13.82
CA ILE A 622 -1.18 10.56 -12.57
C ILE A 622 -2.56 10.04 -12.18
N ILE A 623 -3.62 10.87 -12.27
CA ILE A 623 -5.00 10.43 -12.01
C ILE A 623 -5.37 9.25 -12.93
N ARG A 624 -5.12 9.34 -14.23
CA ARG A 624 -5.45 8.26 -15.16
C ARG A 624 -4.67 6.99 -14.86
N ALA A 625 -3.38 7.13 -14.54
CA ALA A 625 -2.53 6.00 -14.19
C ALA A 625 -2.97 5.34 -12.86
N ALA A 626 -3.31 6.14 -11.84
CA ALA A 626 -3.85 5.62 -10.59
C ALA A 626 -5.18 4.88 -10.81
N MET A 627 -6.08 5.39 -11.65
CA MET A 627 -7.36 4.74 -11.94
C MET A 627 -7.21 3.38 -12.64
N VAL A 628 -6.11 3.14 -13.34
CA VAL A 628 -5.81 1.82 -13.95
C VAL A 628 -5.65 0.75 -12.88
N THR A 629 -5.14 1.09 -11.70
CA THR A 629 -4.91 0.12 -10.62
C THR A 629 -6.19 -0.50 -10.07
N THR A 630 -7.36 0.09 -10.34
CA THR A 630 -8.67 -0.51 -10.02
C THR A 630 -9.10 -1.59 -11.01
N SER A 631 -8.42 -1.69 -12.16
CA SER A 631 -8.77 -2.66 -13.18
C SER A 631 -8.46 -4.07 -12.71
N ARG A 632 -9.45 -4.95 -12.79
CA ARG A 632 -9.31 -6.39 -12.57
C ARG A 632 -9.12 -7.16 -13.87
N GLU A 633 -8.89 -6.44 -14.95
CA GLU A 633 -8.72 -7.07 -16.26
C GLU A 633 -7.38 -7.79 -16.31
N PRO A 634 -7.36 -9.06 -16.73
CA PRO A 634 -6.11 -9.79 -16.94
C PRO A 634 -5.21 -9.01 -17.89
N ALA A 635 -3.93 -8.90 -17.57
CA ALA A 635 -2.96 -8.11 -18.32
C ALA A 635 -2.81 -8.57 -19.78
N HIS A 636 -3.19 -9.83 -20.08
CA HIS A 636 -2.91 -10.50 -21.34
C HIS A 636 -4.16 -11.05 -22.07
N GLU A 637 -5.38 -10.67 -21.67
CA GLU A 637 -6.55 -11.05 -22.45
C GLU A 637 -6.68 -10.19 -23.72
N PRO A 638 -6.75 -10.81 -24.91
CA PRO A 638 -6.92 -10.11 -26.15
C PRO A 638 -8.32 -9.48 -26.19
N ARG A 639 -8.39 -8.15 -26.15
CA ARG A 639 -9.65 -7.42 -26.39
C ARG A 639 -9.89 -7.29 -27.87
N PRO A 640 -11.12 -7.50 -28.37
CA PRO A 640 -11.47 -7.11 -29.72
C PRO A 640 -11.41 -5.59 -29.81
N GLY A 641 -10.31 -5.07 -30.35
CA GLY A 641 -10.16 -3.66 -30.68
C GLY A 641 -11.06 -3.26 -31.86
N PRO A 642 -11.37 -1.96 -32.04
CA PRO A 642 -12.05 -1.49 -33.22
C PRO A 642 -11.24 -1.91 -34.46
N ARG A 643 -11.90 -2.62 -35.39
CA ARG A 643 -11.28 -3.04 -36.66
C ARG A 643 -10.70 -1.82 -37.34
N ARG A 644 -9.38 -1.75 -37.46
CA ARG A 644 -8.72 -0.75 -38.31
C ARG A 644 -9.10 -1.05 -39.76
N VAL A 645 -9.68 -0.09 -40.46
CA VAL A 645 -9.92 -0.21 -41.86
C VAL A 645 -8.58 -0.29 -42.58
N ARG A 646 -8.34 -1.38 -43.31
CA ARG A 646 -7.16 -1.54 -44.17
C ARG A 646 -7.26 -0.52 -45.30
N THR A 647 -6.44 0.53 -45.26
CA THR A 647 -6.17 1.36 -46.42
C THR A 647 -4.94 0.81 -47.10
N ALA A 648 -4.91 0.79 -48.47
CA ALA A 648 -3.72 0.42 -49.20
C ALA A 648 -2.55 1.28 -48.73
N ALA A 649 -1.61 0.70 -47.98
CA ALA A 649 -0.49 1.43 -47.40
C ALA A 649 0.73 1.24 -48.30
N THR A 650 1.40 2.34 -48.60
CA THR A 650 2.77 2.34 -49.12
C THR A 650 3.72 1.90 -48.01
N ALA A 651 4.87 1.32 -48.37
CA ALA A 651 5.92 0.99 -47.43
C ALA A 651 6.29 2.25 -46.65
N PRO A 652 6.34 2.20 -45.28
CA PRO A 652 6.74 3.35 -44.49
C PRO A 652 8.22 3.64 -44.76
N GLU A 653 8.52 4.91 -45.06
CA GLU A 653 9.91 5.36 -45.20
C GLU A 653 10.58 5.35 -43.81
N PRO A 654 11.85 4.91 -43.70
CA PRO A 654 12.58 4.88 -42.43
C PRO A 654 12.57 6.22 -41.69
N GLU A 655 12.67 7.33 -42.42
CA GLU A 655 12.67 8.69 -41.86
C GLU A 655 11.34 9.05 -41.20
N HIS A 656 10.20 8.59 -41.73
CA HIS A 656 8.90 8.80 -41.10
C HIS A 656 8.75 7.97 -39.81
N LEU A 657 9.27 6.75 -39.78
CA LEU A 657 9.32 5.94 -38.59
C LEU A 657 10.23 6.58 -37.53
N LEU A 658 11.38 7.14 -37.94
CA LEU A 658 12.27 7.88 -37.05
C LEU A 658 11.59 9.13 -36.49
N ALA A 659 10.84 9.88 -37.31
CA ALA A 659 10.09 11.06 -36.86
C ALA A 659 9.03 10.69 -35.80
N ALA A 660 8.29 9.59 -36.01
CA ALA A 660 7.34 9.07 -35.04
C ALA A 660 8.04 8.63 -33.74
N ALA A 661 9.17 7.92 -33.84
CA ALA A 661 9.98 7.53 -32.66
C ALA A 661 10.54 8.75 -31.91
N ARG A 662 10.94 9.82 -32.62
CA ARG A 662 11.37 11.10 -32.02
C ARG A 662 10.23 11.73 -31.20
N SER A 663 9.00 11.73 -31.73
CA SER A 663 7.84 12.23 -30.99
C SER A 663 7.62 11.47 -29.68
N VAL A 664 7.80 10.13 -29.69
CA VAL A 664 7.73 9.31 -28.49
C VAL A 664 8.90 9.64 -27.53
N GLY A 665 10.11 9.80 -28.04
CA GLY A 665 11.29 10.17 -27.23
C GLY A 665 11.13 11.55 -26.59
N ASP A 666 10.62 12.54 -27.33
CA ASP A 666 10.35 13.87 -26.79
C ASP A 666 9.27 13.84 -25.69
N GLN A 667 8.25 12.99 -25.87
CA GLN A 667 7.24 12.77 -24.84
C GLN A 667 7.85 12.15 -23.56
N LEU A 668 8.71 11.14 -23.69
CA LEU A 668 9.39 10.53 -22.54
C LEU A 668 10.31 11.50 -21.81
N VAL A 669 11.11 12.29 -22.55
CA VAL A 669 11.98 13.32 -21.95
C VAL A 669 11.15 14.39 -21.23
N SER A 670 10.01 14.81 -21.81
CA SER A 670 9.14 15.81 -21.17
C SER A 670 8.39 15.30 -19.93
N GLN A 671 8.22 13.98 -19.79
CA GLN A 671 7.55 13.33 -18.66
C GLN A 671 8.52 12.87 -17.57
N ALA A 672 9.82 13.05 -17.78
CA ALA A 672 10.85 12.65 -16.83
C ALA A 672 10.92 13.61 -15.65
N TYR A 673 11.12 13.06 -14.49
CA TYR A 673 11.44 13.83 -13.28
C TYR A 673 12.93 13.81 -13.04
N SER A 674 13.52 15.00 -12.90
CA SER A 674 14.96 15.15 -12.75
C SER A 674 15.30 15.52 -11.31
N GLY A 675 16.32 14.86 -10.77
CA GLY A 675 16.97 15.20 -9.51
C GLY A 675 18.43 15.67 -9.73
N PRO A 676 19.16 15.96 -8.65
CA PRO A 676 20.56 16.36 -8.76
C PRO A 676 21.48 15.27 -9.32
N THR A 677 21.15 14.01 -9.08
CA THR A 677 22.03 12.86 -9.35
C THR A 677 21.46 11.86 -10.35
N ARG A 678 20.14 11.91 -10.63
CA ARG A 678 19.45 10.94 -11.49
C ARG A 678 18.16 11.51 -12.08
N LEU A 679 17.66 10.78 -13.08
CA LEU A 679 16.37 10.99 -13.70
C LEU A 679 15.53 9.70 -13.57
N ASN A 680 14.22 9.82 -13.38
CA ASN A 680 13.30 8.69 -13.36
C ASN A 680 11.88 9.12 -13.80
N TRP A 681 10.97 8.16 -13.97
CA TRP A 681 9.58 8.35 -14.36
C TRP A 681 8.63 7.72 -13.35
N ILE A 682 7.40 8.22 -13.32
CA ILE A 682 6.27 7.52 -12.69
C ILE A 682 5.68 6.57 -13.73
N GLY A 683 5.59 5.30 -13.38
CA GLY A 683 5.13 4.23 -14.24
C GLY A 683 4.09 3.33 -13.57
N LEU A 684 3.58 2.36 -14.33
CA LEU A 684 2.72 1.29 -13.88
C LEU A 684 3.51 0.00 -13.81
N GLU A 685 3.45 -0.68 -12.69
CA GLU A 685 4.05 -1.98 -12.47
C GLU A 685 2.96 -3.03 -12.28
N LEU A 686 3.14 -4.19 -12.90
CA LEU A 686 2.26 -5.34 -12.74
C LEU A 686 2.84 -6.28 -11.68
N LEU A 687 2.16 -6.39 -10.54
CA LEU A 687 2.53 -7.27 -9.44
C LEU A 687 1.80 -8.61 -9.58
N ASP A 688 2.53 -9.72 -9.42
CA ASP A 688 2.01 -11.11 -9.44
C ASP A 688 1.09 -11.41 -10.64
N GLU A 689 1.32 -10.74 -11.76
CA GLU A 689 0.50 -10.80 -12.98
C GLU A 689 -0.99 -10.45 -12.79
N ARG A 690 -1.34 -9.83 -11.66
CA ARG A 690 -2.73 -9.59 -11.24
C ARG A 690 -3.05 -8.15 -10.92
N TYR A 691 -2.11 -7.43 -10.29
CA TYR A 691 -2.39 -6.11 -9.71
C TYR A 691 -1.47 -5.04 -10.29
N TRP A 692 -2.05 -3.96 -10.75
CA TRP A 692 -1.29 -2.81 -11.21
C TRP A 692 -0.99 -1.87 -10.05
N ARG A 693 0.26 -1.44 -9.94
CA ARG A 693 0.73 -0.46 -8.97
C ARG A 693 1.28 0.77 -9.68
N LEU A 694 0.93 1.96 -9.19
CA LEU A 694 1.53 3.22 -9.62
C LEU A 694 2.74 3.52 -8.71
N GLY A 695 3.89 3.81 -9.32
CA GLY A 695 5.11 4.08 -8.56
C GLY A 695 6.23 4.67 -9.41
N PRO A 696 7.38 5.02 -8.79
CA PRO A 696 8.60 5.28 -9.55
C PRO A 696 9.02 4.01 -10.29
N MET A 697 9.59 4.16 -11.48
CA MET A 697 10.05 3.00 -12.26
C MET A 697 11.24 2.33 -11.59
N ALA A 698 11.21 0.98 -11.54
CA ALA A 698 12.29 0.15 -11.04
C ALA A 698 13.44 0.02 -12.06
N ALA A 699 14.46 -0.76 -11.72
CA ALA A 699 15.65 -0.93 -12.57
C ALA A 699 15.51 -1.97 -13.68
N ASP A 700 14.39 -2.69 -13.75
CA ASP A 700 14.17 -3.76 -14.70
C ASP A 700 14.09 -3.28 -16.16
N LEU A 701 14.29 -4.21 -17.12
CA LEU A 701 14.24 -3.91 -18.54
C LEU A 701 12.79 -3.78 -19.06
N ALA A 702 11.84 -4.51 -18.50
CA ALA A 702 10.48 -4.60 -19.04
C ALA A 702 9.66 -3.31 -18.84
N GLY A 703 9.51 -2.94 -17.60
CA GLY A 703 8.71 -1.77 -17.16
C GLY A 703 9.56 -0.66 -16.58
N GLY A 704 10.83 -0.91 -16.31
CA GLY A 704 11.74 -0.06 -15.58
C GLY A 704 12.48 0.99 -16.42
N TYR A 705 13.25 1.82 -15.72
CA TYR A 705 13.99 2.92 -16.35
C TYR A 705 15.13 2.44 -17.28
N THR A 706 15.67 1.23 -17.08
CA THR A 706 16.73 0.68 -17.95
C THR A 706 16.22 0.41 -19.35
N GLY A 707 15.00 -0.10 -19.50
CA GLY A 707 14.36 -0.28 -20.80
C GLY A 707 14.09 1.04 -21.52
N THR A 708 13.65 2.06 -20.76
CA THR A 708 13.46 3.41 -21.30
C THR A 708 14.78 4.02 -21.75
N ALA A 709 15.85 3.85 -20.97
CA ALA A 709 17.19 4.29 -21.32
C ALA A 709 17.73 3.60 -22.60
N CYS A 710 17.47 2.30 -22.79
CA CYS A 710 17.83 1.59 -24.03
C CYS A 710 17.23 2.24 -25.27
N PHE A 711 15.92 2.54 -25.24
CA PHE A 711 15.26 3.23 -26.36
C PHE A 711 15.86 4.61 -26.61
N LEU A 712 16.03 5.42 -25.55
CA LEU A 712 16.57 6.79 -25.70
C LEU A 712 18.00 6.78 -26.22
N ALA A 713 18.83 5.82 -25.79
CA ALA A 713 20.20 5.68 -26.29
C ALA A 713 20.24 5.32 -27.79
N GLN A 714 19.41 4.36 -28.23
CA GLN A 714 19.28 4.03 -29.65
C GLN A 714 18.76 5.20 -30.48
N LEU A 715 17.81 5.96 -29.94
CA LEU A 715 17.30 7.16 -30.60
C LEU A 715 18.39 8.25 -30.69
N ALA A 716 19.19 8.43 -29.64
CA ALA A 716 20.35 9.33 -29.66
C ALA A 716 21.37 8.93 -30.72
N ALA A 717 21.73 7.66 -30.79
CA ALA A 717 22.68 7.13 -31.78
C ALA A 717 22.23 7.32 -33.24
N LEU A 718 20.91 7.29 -33.50
CA LEU A 718 20.37 7.51 -34.84
C LEU A 718 20.21 8.99 -35.18
N THR A 719 19.95 9.85 -34.20
CA THR A 719 19.59 11.27 -34.43
C THR A 719 20.72 12.23 -34.12
N GLY A 720 21.72 11.84 -33.34
CA GLY A 720 22.77 12.72 -32.80
C GLY A 720 22.26 13.74 -31.78
N ALA A 721 21.06 13.54 -31.21
CA ALA A 721 20.45 14.53 -30.32
C ALA A 721 20.82 14.30 -28.85
N ASP A 722 21.61 15.17 -28.28
CA ASP A 722 22.18 15.09 -26.92
C ASP A 722 21.14 14.92 -25.82
N ARG A 723 19.92 15.49 -25.98
CA ARG A 723 18.86 15.39 -24.97
C ARG A 723 18.46 13.96 -24.65
N TYR A 724 18.49 13.06 -25.64
CA TYR A 724 18.18 11.65 -25.45
C TYR A 724 19.34 10.90 -24.79
N ALA A 725 20.57 11.21 -25.20
CA ALA A 725 21.77 10.64 -24.62
C ALA A 725 21.91 11.03 -23.13
N THR A 726 21.67 12.30 -22.82
CA THR A 726 21.68 12.80 -21.44
C THR A 726 20.63 12.10 -20.60
N ALA A 727 19.38 12.04 -21.06
CA ALA A 727 18.30 11.38 -20.34
C ALA A 727 18.57 9.89 -20.10
N ALA A 728 19.20 9.19 -21.07
CA ALA A 728 19.57 7.80 -20.92
C ALA A 728 20.67 7.60 -19.84
N ARG A 729 21.72 8.46 -19.84
CA ARG A 729 22.78 8.41 -18.84
C ARG A 729 22.26 8.72 -17.42
N ASP A 730 21.46 9.78 -17.29
CA ASP A 730 20.93 10.21 -16.00
C ASP A 730 19.95 9.17 -15.42
N ALA A 731 19.21 8.46 -16.26
CA ALA A 731 18.36 7.36 -15.82
C ALA A 731 19.17 6.18 -15.27
N LEU A 732 20.34 5.87 -15.85
CA LEU A 732 21.21 4.75 -15.44
C LEU A 732 22.17 5.13 -14.29
N ALA A 733 22.25 6.38 -13.90
CA ALA A 733 23.18 6.84 -12.86
C ALA A 733 23.10 6.05 -11.52
N PRO A 734 21.92 5.60 -11.04
CA PRO A 734 21.84 4.83 -9.79
C PRO A 734 22.42 3.40 -9.86
N LEU A 735 22.62 2.84 -11.06
CA LEU A 735 22.99 1.42 -11.20
C LEU A 735 24.31 1.06 -10.53
N ALA A 736 25.28 1.96 -10.51
CA ALA A 736 26.54 1.72 -9.81
C ALA A 736 26.30 1.39 -8.32
N GLY A 737 25.58 2.25 -7.63
CA GLY A 737 25.25 2.04 -6.22
C GLY A 737 24.36 0.81 -5.99
N LEU A 738 23.42 0.52 -6.89
CA LEU A 738 22.57 -0.68 -6.80
C LEU A 738 23.44 -1.95 -6.90
N LEU A 739 24.35 -2.02 -7.86
CA LEU A 739 25.23 -3.19 -8.03
C LEU A 739 26.17 -3.36 -6.84
N ASP A 740 26.67 -2.27 -6.25
CA ASP A 740 27.52 -2.30 -5.04
C ASP A 740 26.74 -2.84 -3.83
N VAL A 741 25.49 -2.42 -3.64
CA VAL A 741 24.62 -2.93 -2.56
C VAL A 741 24.35 -4.43 -2.74
N LEU A 742 24.00 -4.86 -3.94
CA LEU A 742 23.73 -6.28 -4.23
C LEU A 742 24.99 -7.15 -4.09
N HIS A 743 26.16 -6.59 -4.41
CA HIS A 743 27.42 -7.28 -4.17
C HIS A 743 27.73 -7.45 -2.68
N ALA A 744 27.40 -6.45 -1.88
CA ALA A 744 27.59 -6.48 -0.43
C ALA A 744 26.55 -7.34 0.32
N ARG A 745 25.39 -7.59 -0.29
CA ARG A 745 24.25 -8.33 0.29
C ARG A 745 23.81 -9.47 -0.64
N PRO A 746 24.50 -10.61 -0.64
CA PRO A 746 24.16 -11.73 -1.53
C PRO A 746 22.75 -12.30 -1.31
N ASP A 747 22.19 -12.18 -0.10
CA ASP A 747 20.84 -12.66 0.22
C ASP A 747 19.76 -11.90 -0.54
N ASP A 748 20.03 -10.65 -0.96
CA ASP A 748 19.10 -9.84 -1.76
C ASP A 748 19.09 -10.22 -3.25
N LEU A 749 19.97 -11.10 -3.71
CA LEU A 749 20.03 -11.53 -5.11
C LEU A 749 18.85 -12.41 -5.52
N GLY A 750 18.38 -13.28 -4.63
CA GLY A 750 17.24 -14.14 -4.90
C GLY A 750 15.97 -13.37 -5.26
N PRO A 751 15.54 -12.39 -4.45
CA PRO A 751 14.39 -11.54 -4.75
C PRO A 751 14.54 -10.73 -6.05
N VAL A 752 15.75 -10.30 -6.42
CA VAL A 752 15.97 -9.54 -7.67
C VAL A 752 15.94 -10.45 -8.90
N GLY A 753 16.43 -11.68 -8.80
CA GLY A 753 16.44 -12.68 -9.86
C GLY A 753 17.45 -12.45 -10.97
N SER A 754 17.63 -13.48 -11.81
CA SER A 754 18.56 -13.47 -12.94
C SER A 754 17.91 -13.07 -14.27
N GLY A 755 16.58 -12.94 -14.34
CA GLY A 755 15.81 -12.80 -15.57
C GLY A 755 16.23 -11.67 -16.50
N ALA A 756 15.84 -11.78 -17.76
CA ALA A 756 16.21 -10.80 -18.78
C ALA A 756 15.32 -9.55 -18.79
N PHE A 757 14.09 -9.65 -18.32
CA PHE A 757 13.17 -8.52 -18.35
C PHE A 757 12.82 -7.99 -16.95
N ALA A 758 12.82 -8.86 -15.94
CA ALA A 758 12.50 -8.51 -14.56
C ALA A 758 13.67 -8.76 -13.58
N GLY A 759 14.91 -8.90 -14.06
CA GLY A 759 16.06 -9.22 -13.22
C GLY A 759 17.38 -8.64 -13.71
N LEU A 760 18.47 -9.12 -13.09
CA LEU A 760 19.85 -8.67 -13.34
C LEU A 760 20.34 -8.91 -14.77
N GLY A 761 19.85 -9.95 -15.45
CA GLY A 761 20.18 -10.21 -16.86
C GLY A 761 19.73 -9.08 -17.77
N GLY A 762 18.55 -8.49 -17.48
CA GLY A 762 18.06 -7.32 -18.19
C GLY A 762 18.84 -6.05 -17.91
N ILE A 763 19.24 -5.83 -16.65
CA ILE A 763 20.10 -4.71 -16.28
C ILE A 763 21.45 -4.79 -17.00
N ALA A 764 22.08 -5.99 -17.00
CA ALA A 764 23.34 -6.21 -17.71
C ALA A 764 23.17 -5.99 -19.22
N TYR A 765 22.07 -6.47 -19.82
CA TYR A 765 21.76 -6.26 -21.23
C TYR A 765 21.55 -4.76 -21.54
N ALA A 766 20.80 -4.04 -20.71
CA ALA A 766 20.60 -2.60 -20.89
C ALA A 766 21.91 -1.81 -20.84
N LEU A 767 22.79 -2.15 -19.88
CA LEU A 767 24.13 -1.54 -19.78
C LEU A 767 24.95 -1.79 -21.04
N LEU A 768 24.92 -3.01 -21.60
CA LEU A 768 25.59 -3.34 -22.85
C LEU A 768 25.09 -2.47 -24.01
N GLN A 769 23.76 -2.39 -24.17
CA GLN A 769 23.13 -1.66 -25.26
C GLN A 769 23.38 -0.16 -25.18
N VAL A 770 23.26 0.43 -23.98
CA VAL A 770 23.41 1.87 -23.80
C VAL A 770 24.88 2.28 -23.87
N ALA A 771 25.80 1.47 -23.30
CA ALA A 771 27.23 1.74 -23.38
C ALA A 771 27.73 1.75 -24.83
N ASP A 772 27.29 0.79 -25.64
CA ASP A 772 27.62 0.70 -27.08
C ASP A 772 26.99 1.88 -27.86
N ALA A 773 25.68 2.10 -27.72
CA ALA A 773 24.97 3.11 -28.48
C ALA A 773 25.45 4.54 -28.22
N LEU A 774 25.97 4.83 -27.01
CA LEU A 774 26.44 6.15 -26.60
C LEU A 774 27.98 6.25 -26.56
N ASP A 775 28.71 5.18 -26.87
CA ASP A 775 30.18 5.06 -26.74
C ASP A 775 30.62 5.52 -25.31
N ASP A 776 29.94 4.99 -24.28
CA ASP A 776 30.14 5.42 -22.90
C ASP A 776 30.93 4.38 -22.08
N PRO A 777 32.26 4.61 -21.88
CA PRO A 777 33.12 3.66 -21.16
C PRO A 777 32.77 3.55 -19.67
N ARG A 778 32.11 4.54 -19.06
CA ARG A 778 31.70 4.48 -17.65
C ARG A 778 30.60 3.47 -17.44
N LEU A 779 29.60 3.48 -18.31
CA LEU A 779 28.53 2.45 -18.31
C LEU A 779 29.09 1.09 -18.66
N GLY A 780 30.05 1.04 -19.62
CA GLY A 780 30.75 -0.18 -19.99
C GLY A 780 31.47 -0.88 -18.83
N GLN A 781 32.02 -0.13 -17.87
CA GLN A 781 32.64 -0.67 -16.65
C GLN A 781 31.66 -1.40 -15.72
N LEU A 782 30.34 -1.06 -15.74
CA LEU A 782 29.31 -1.69 -14.93
C LEU A 782 28.80 -3.02 -15.50
N VAL A 783 29.06 -3.29 -16.78
CA VAL A 783 28.57 -4.50 -17.47
C VAL A 783 29.08 -5.76 -16.79
N LEU A 784 30.39 -5.85 -16.53
CA LEU A 784 30.96 -7.08 -15.95
C LEU A 784 30.50 -7.36 -14.51
N PRO A 785 30.43 -6.38 -13.60
CA PRO A 785 29.77 -6.54 -12.31
C PRO A 785 28.33 -7.05 -12.43
N ALA A 786 27.51 -6.46 -13.30
CA ALA A 786 26.11 -6.87 -13.51
C ALA A 786 26.01 -8.33 -14.02
N LEU A 787 26.86 -8.73 -15.00
CA LEU A 787 26.90 -10.11 -15.48
C LEU A 787 27.31 -11.12 -14.42
N ARG A 788 28.25 -10.77 -13.53
CA ARG A 788 28.65 -11.64 -12.41
C ARG A 788 27.51 -11.84 -11.41
N LEU A 789 26.81 -10.76 -11.07
CA LEU A 789 25.63 -10.82 -10.18
C LEU A 789 24.50 -11.62 -10.83
N THR A 790 24.27 -11.47 -12.15
CA THR A 790 23.31 -12.31 -12.90
C THR A 790 23.63 -13.79 -12.74
N GLY A 791 24.92 -14.18 -12.94
CA GLY A 791 25.35 -15.57 -12.77
C GLY A 791 25.29 -16.08 -11.32
N ALA A 792 25.37 -15.20 -10.33
CA ALA A 792 25.21 -15.54 -8.91
C ALA A 792 23.72 -15.71 -8.54
N ALA A 793 22.85 -14.81 -8.99
CA ALA A 793 21.40 -14.87 -8.76
C ALA A 793 20.78 -16.17 -9.29
N ALA A 794 21.18 -16.61 -10.49
CA ALA A 794 20.66 -17.81 -11.14
C ALA A 794 20.86 -19.11 -10.33
N VAL A 795 21.80 -19.14 -9.38
CA VAL A 795 22.08 -20.34 -8.56
C VAL A 795 21.01 -20.57 -7.50
N SER A 796 20.42 -19.51 -6.98
CA SER A 796 19.38 -19.56 -5.92
C SER A 796 17.96 -19.44 -6.44
N GLU A 797 17.77 -19.39 -7.77
CA GLU A 797 16.51 -19.12 -8.41
C GLU A 797 15.68 -20.36 -8.69
N SER A 798 14.38 -20.31 -8.46
CA SER A 798 13.43 -21.37 -8.80
C SER A 798 12.72 -21.15 -10.15
N GLU A 799 12.72 -19.91 -10.66
CA GLU A 799 12.09 -19.58 -11.93
C GLU A 799 13.00 -19.88 -13.11
N CYS A 800 12.43 -20.48 -14.17
CA CYS A 800 13.19 -20.91 -15.36
C CYS A 800 12.94 -20.04 -16.59
N GLY A 801 11.95 -19.12 -16.56
CA GLY A 801 11.52 -18.31 -17.71
C GLY A 801 12.57 -17.32 -18.23
N VAL A 802 12.27 -16.70 -19.38
CA VAL A 802 13.10 -15.64 -19.95
C VAL A 802 12.85 -14.33 -19.22
N ARG A 803 11.61 -14.06 -18.80
CA ARG A 803 11.23 -12.80 -18.18
C ARG A 803 11.92 -12.63 -16.83
N GLY A 804 11.64 -13.51 -15.89
CA GLY A 804 12.10 -13.41 -14.49
C GLY A 804 13.24 -14.38 -14.13
N GLY A 805 13.45 -15.47 -14.88
CA GLY A 805 14.22 -16.61 -14.46
C GLY A 805 15.50 -16.91 -15.23
N THR A 806 16.04 -18.09 -14.98
CA THR A 806 17.36 -18.56 -15.42
C THR A 806 17.56 -18.53 -16.94
N ALA A 807 16.52 -18.74 -17.78
CA ALA A 807 16.64 -18.64 -19.24
C ALA A 807 16.96 -17.21 -19.69
N GLY A 808 16.37 -16.22 -19.01
CA GLY A 808 16.70 -14.82 -19.23
C GLY A 808 18.12 -14.48 -18.79
N GLY A 809 18.53 -14.99 -17.63
CA GLY A 809 19.90 -14.86 -17.14
C GLY A 809 20.91 -15.44 -18.12
N LEU A 810 20.64 -16.64 -18.65
CA LEU A 810 21.47 -17.28 -19.68
C LEU A 810 21.58 -16.41 -20.94
N ALA A 811 20.46 -15.86 -21.43
CA ALA A 811 20.46 -15.02 -22.62
C ALA A 811 21.25 -13.72 -22.42
N GLY A 812 21.09 -13.05 -21.25
CA GLY A 812 21.87 -11.88 -20.87
C GLY A 812 23.37 -12.16 -20.77
N LEU A 813 23.75 -13.30 -20.16
CA LEU A 813 25.15 -13.76 -20.09
C LEU A 813 25.74 -14.08 -21.48
N LEU A 814 24.97 -14.68 -22.40
CA LEU A 814 25.40 -14.93 -23.76
C LEU A 814 25.61 -13.63 -24.54
N ALA A 815 24.70 -12.65 -24.40
CA ALA A 815 24.88 -11.33 -24.99
C ALA A 815 26.15 -10.68 -24.47
N GLY A 816 26.39 -10.74 -23.15
CA GLY A 816 27.58 -10.22 -22.50
C GLY A 816 28.88 -10.97 -22.94
N TYR A 817 28.83 -12.30 -23.09
CA TYR A 817 29.96 -13.11 -23.56
C TYR A 817 30.37 -12.74 -24.98
N ARG A 818 29.40 -12.53 -25.88
CA ARG A 818 29.67 -12.10 -27.28
C ARG A 818 30.45 -10.80 -27.36
N VAL A 819 30.23 -9.88 -26.45
CA VAL A 819 30.93 -8.58 -26.42
C VAL A 819 32.23 -8.64 -25.63
N THR A 820 32.28 -9.39 -24.51
CA THR A 820 33.42 -9.36 -23.59
C THR A 820 34.45 -10.48 -23.82
N GLY A 821 34.03 -11.61 -24.43
CA GLY A 821 34.86 -12.79 -24.60
C GLY A 821 35.34 -13.46 -23.29
N ARG A 822 34.76 -13.09 -22.16
CA ARG A 822 35.23 -13.44 -20.81
C ARG A 822 34.90 -14.88 -20.44
N ALA A 823 35.88 -15.66 -20.05
CA ALA A 823 35.69 -17.03 -19.63
C ALA A 823 34.87 -17.19 -18.32
N ASP A 824 34.91 -16.23 -17.42
CA ASP A 824 34.08 -16.24 -16.21
C ASP A 824 32.57 -16.06 -16.53
N VAL A 825 32.23 -15.22 -17.51
CA VAL A 825 30.86 -15.04 -18.03
C VAL A 825 30.38 -16.31 -18.73
N TRP A 826 31.24 -16.94 -19.56
CA TRP A 826 30.94 -18.24 -20.21
C TRP A 826 30.59 -19.33 -19.18
N ARG A 827 31.41 -19.48 -18.14
CA ARG A 827 31.17 -20.46 -17.05
C ARG A 827 29.87 -20.20 -16.31
N ALA A 828 29.47 -18.93 -16.13
CA ALA A 828 28.17 -18.60 -15.57
C ALA A 828 27.04 -19.01 -16.51
N ALA A 829 27.16 -18.75 -17.82
CA ALA A 829 26.18 -19.17 -18.81
C ALA A 829 26.05 -20.72 -18.87
N GLU A 830 27.18 -21.44 -18.79
CA GLU A 830 27.21 -22.91 -18.75
C GLU A 830 26.48 -23.48 -17.54
N ARG A 831 26.66 -22.86 -16.35
CA ARG A 831 25.89 -23.26 -15.15
C ARG A 831 24.39 -23.02 -15.33
N CYS A 832 23.98 -21.86 -15.86
CA CYS A 832 22.56 -21.55 -16.12
C CYS A 832 21.95 -22.57 -17.11
N ALA A 833 22.68 -22.89 -18.21
CA ALA A 833 22.23 -23.87 -19.16
C ALA A 833 22.12 -25.28 -18.55
N GLY A 834 23.03 -25.64 -17.63
CA GLY A 834 22.98 -26.88 -16.86
C GLY A 834 21.72 -26.96 -15.99
N LEU A 835 21.43 -25.92 -15.24
CA LEU A 835 20.22 -25.82 -14.41
C LEU A 835 18.95 -25.96 -15.26
N LEU A 836 18.84 -25.25 -16.36
CA LEU A 836 17.69 -25.32 -17.27
C LEU A 836 17.49 -26.70 -17.90
N ARG A 837 18.57 -27.42 -18.21
CA ARG A 837 18.48 -28.77 -18.76
C ARG A 837 17.94 -29.78 -17.72
N GLU A 838 18.25 -29.57 -16.46
CA GLU A 838 17.86 -30.46 -15.36
C GLU A 838 16.46 -30.12 -14.79
N ALA A 839 16.00 -28.90 -14.97
CA ALA A 839 14.69 -28.44 -14.50
C ALA A 839 13.55 -29.05 -15.33
N PRO A 840 12.39 -29.34 -14.71
CA PRO A 840 11.20 -29.73 -15.45
C PRO A 840 10.72 -28.57 -16.35
N LEU A 841 10.25 -28.87 -17.55
CA LEU A 841 9.64 -27.86 -18.41
C LEU A 841 8.31 -27.41 -17.84
N PRO A 842 8.02 -26.11 -17.85
CA PRO A 842 6.72 -25.59 -17.44
C PRO A 842 5.62 -26.00 -18.44
N ASP A 843 4.38 -26.13 -17.96
CA ASP A 843 3.21 -26.40 -18.78
C ASP A 843 2.89 -25.24 -19.75
N ALA A 844 3.27 -24.03 -19.41
CA ALA A 844 3.10 -22.85 -20.26
C ALA A 844 3.99 -22.92 -21.51
N PRO A 845 3.43 -22.75 -22.73
CA PRO A 845 4.21 -22.86 -23.97
C PRO A 845 4.93 -21.58 -24.38
N GLY A 846 4.61 -20.42 -23.79
CA GLY A 846 5.02 -19.09 -24.24
C GLY A 846 6.52 -18.82 -24.23
N PHE A 847 6.91 -17.66 -24.79
CA PHE A 847 8.31 -17.23 -24.82
C PHE A 847 8.80 -16.63 -23.50
N ALA A 848 7.99 -15.80 -22.86
CA ALA A 848 8.42 -15.06 -21.67
C ALA A 848 8.67 -15.99 -20.46
N ASP A 849 7.70 -16.85 -20.14
CA ASP A 849 7.72 -17.68 -18.93
C ASP A 849 7.46 -19.16 -19.22
N GLY A 850 7.54 -19.58 -20.51
CA GLY A 850 7.20 -20.92 -20.95
C GLY A 850 8.33 -21.70 -21.60
N SER A 851 7.98 -22.90 -22.06
CA SER A 851 8.91 -23.86 -22.65
C SER A 851 9.59 -23.36 -23.94
N ALA A 852 8.95 -22.45 -24.72
CA ALA A 852 9.57 -21.86 -25.90
C ALA A 852 10.79 -21.00 -25.58
N GLY A 853 10.71 -20.15 -24.56
CA GLY A 853 11.83 -19.32 -24.15
C GLY A 853 13.00 -20.13 -23.58
N ILE A 854 12.69 -21.16 -22.79
CA ILE A 854 13.71 -22.09 -22.28
C ILE A 854 14.42 -22.81 -23.46
N GLY A 855 13.64 -23.34 -24.41
CA GLY A 855 14.16 -23.99 -25.58
C GLY A 855 15.05 -23.07 -26.42
N TRP A 856 14.62 -21.84 -26.63
CA TRP A 856 15.37 -20.82 -27.35
C TRP A 856 16.71 -20.50 -26.66
N ALA A 857 16.70 -20.28 -25.34
CA ALA A 857 17.92 -19.97 -24.59
C ALA A 857 18.94 -21.11 -24.64
N LEU A 858 18.48 -22.38 -24.51
CA LEU A 858 19.32 -23.55 -24.63
C LEU A 858 19.90 -23.71 -26.04
N LEU A 859 19.14 -23.44 -27.12
CA LEU A 859 19.61 -23.47 -28.49
C LEU A 859 20.67 -22.38 -28.75
N ARG A 860 20.45 -21.16 -28.27
CA ARG A 860 21.45 -20.09 -28.33
C ARG A 860 22.77 -20.49 -27.63
N PHE A 861 22.68 -21.13 -26.46
CA PHE A 861 23.87 -21.65 -25.78
C PHE A 861 24.57 -22.75 -26.56
N ALA A 862 23.81 -23.67 -27.12
CA ALA A 862 24.37 -24.75 -27.97
C ALA A 862 25.08 -24.21 -29.21
N GLU A 863 24.49 -23.21 -29.87
CA GLU A 863 25.06 -22.54 -31.06
C GLU A 863 26.30 -21.70 -30.70
N ALA A 864 26.39 -21.20 -29.48
CA ALA A 864 27.54 -20.47 -28.96
C ALA A 864 28.71 -21.39 -28.58
N GLY A 865 28.54 -22.73 -28.61
CA GLY A 865 29.58 -23.70 -28.30
C GLY A 865 29.25 -24.70 -27.17
N GLY A 866 28.01 -24.64 -26.60
CA GLY A 866 27.57 -25.53 -25.49
C GLY A 866 27.40 -27.00 -25.87
N GLY A 867 27.22 -27.32 -27.17
CA GLY A 867 27.24 -28.69 -27.70
C GLY A 867 25.86 -29.37 -27.76
N GLU A 868 25.89 -30.62 -28.22
CA GLU A 868 24.70 -31.39 -28.61
C GLU A 868 23.66 -31.66 -27.49
N PRO A 869 24.05 -31.92 -26.22
CA PRO A 869 23.03 -32.14 -25.17
C PRO A 869 22.04 -30.97 -24.97
N TYR A 870 22.54 -29.74 -25.05
CA TYR A 870 21.71 -28.52 -24.91
C TYR A 870 20.88 -28.30 -26.17
N ARG A 871 21.42 -28.59 -27.36
CA ARG A 871 20.69 -28.54 -28.60
C ARG A 871 19.50 -29.52 -28.61
N ALA A 872 19.70 -30.76 -28.19
CA ALA A 872 18.64 -31.75 -28.10
C ALA A 872 17.53 -31.33 -27.12
N SER A 873 17.90 -30.84 -25.92
CA SER A 873 16.96 -30.34 -24.92
C SER A 873 16.19 -29.12 -25.44
N GLY A 874 16.86 -28.18 -26.10
CA GLY A 874 16.24 -26.99 -26.67
C GLY A 874 15.22 -27.30 -27.76
N LEU A 875 15.56 -28.25 -28.69
CA LEU A 875 14.61 -28.71 -29.71
C LEU A 875 13.41 -29.44 -29.10
N ALA A 876 13.61 -30.23 -28.05
CA ALA A 876 12.53 -30.92 -27.36
C ALA A 876 11.56 -29.90 -26.70
N ALA A 877 12.09 -28.86 -26.06
CA ALA A 877 11.29 -27.80 -25.44
C ALA A 877 10.48 -27.01 -26.48
N LEU A 878 11.07 -26.67 -27.65
CA LEU A 878 10.34 -25.99 -28.72
C LEU A 878 9.25 -26.87 -29.34
N ARG A 879 9.45 -28.16 -29.49
CA ARG A 879 8.43 -29.10 -29.97
C ARG A 879 7.25 -29.18 -28.96
N ALA A 880 7.55 -29.21 -27.68
CA ALA A 880 6.50 -29.16 -26.63
C ALA A 880 5.69 -27.86 -26.72
N ALA A 881 6.37 -26.71 -26.87
CA ALA A 881 5.73 -25.41 -27.01
C ALA A 881 4.83 -25.32 -28.25
N THR A 882 5.30 -25.76 -29.41
CA THR A 882 4.51 -25.72 -30.65
C THR A 882 3.28 -26.61 -30.61
N GLY A 883 3.31 -27.70 -29.81
CA GLY A 883 2.18 -28.60 -29.62
C GLY A 883 1.12 -28.09 -28.61
N ALA A 884 1.49 -27.14 -27.76
CA ALA A 884 0.64 -26.68 -26.64
C ALA A 884 0.12 -25.24 -26.81
N VAL A 885 0.78 -24.38 -27.65
CA VAL A 885 0.41 -22.98 -27.80
C VAL A 885 -0.95 -22.84 -28.49
N ASP A 886 -1.83 -22.04 -27.90
CA ASP A 886 -3.18 -21.75 -28.40
C ASP A 886 -3.22 -20.62 -29.46
N GLY A 887 -4.41 -20.01 -29.67
CA GLY A 887 -4.62 -18.92 -30.62
C GLY A 887 -4.13 -17.54 -30.21
N ASP A 888 -3.49 -17.39 -29.03
CA ASP A 888 -2.90 -16.11 -28.60
C ASP A 888 -1.76 -15.71 -29.54
N ILE A 889 -1.81 -14.46 -30.00
CA ILE A 889 -0.83 -13.88 -30.94
C ILE A 889 0.21 -12.99 -30.24
N SER A 890 0.26 -12.96 -28.91
CA SER A 890 1.26 -12.18 -28.17
C SER A 890 2.69 -12.76 -28.30
N TRP A 891 3.69 -11.91 -28.06
CA TRP A 891 5.09 -12.37 -27.92
C TRP A 891 5.30 -13.15 -26.62
N CYS A 892 4.74 -12.69 -25.51
CA CYS A 892 5.03 -13.27 -24.21
C CYS A 892 4.48 -14.69 -24.03
N ARG A 893 3.22 -14.95 -24.41
CA ARG A 893 2.54 -16.23 -24.17
C ARG A 893 2.13 -16.95 -25.46
N GLY A 894 1.99 -16.19 -26.55
CA GLY A 894 1.34 -16.63 -27.77
C GLY A 894 2.30 -17.10 -28.88
N ARG A 895 1.68 -17.34 -30.04
CA ARG A 895 2.31 -17.90 -31.25
C ARG A 895 3.42 -17.01 -31.81
N THR A 896 3.36 -15.68 -31.63
CA THR A 896 4.40 -14.74 -32.09
C THR A 896 5.75 -15.04 -31.44
N GLY A 897 5.78 -15.19 -30.11
CA GLY A 897 7.03 -15.49 -29.38
C GLY A 897 7.57 -16.88 -29.68
N VAL A 898 6.70 -17.89 -29.76
CA VAL A 898 7.10 -19.25 -30.13
C VAL A 898 7.67 -19.29 -31.57
N ALA A 899 7.04 -18.62 -32.53
CA ALA A 899 7.54 -18.54 -33.90
C ALA A 899 8.88 -17.79 -34.01
N LEU A 900 9.05 -16.68 -33.23
CA LEU A 900 10.32 -15.97 -33.15
C LEU A 900 11.42 -16.86 -32.58
N ALA A 901 11.15 -17.69 -31.57
CA ALA A 901 12.11 -18.63 -30.98
C ALA A 901 12.59 -19.66 -32.02
N VAL A 902 11.67 -20.18 -32.85
CA VAL A 902 12.02 -21.12 -33.94
C VAL A 902 12.83 -20.42 -35.03
N LEU A 903 12.42 -19.23 -35.48
CA LEU A 903 13.09 -18.48 -36.56
C LEU A 903 14.44 -17.89 -36.14
N ASP A 904 14.74 -17.81 -34.87
CA ASP A 904 16.04 -17.30 -34.37
C ASP A 904 17.11 -18.37 -34.24
N SER A 905 16.79 -19.67 -34.31
CA SER A 905 17.75 -20.78 -34.21
C SER A 905 17.88 -21.51 -35.50
N ALA A 906 19.14 -21.63 -36.01
CA ALA A 906 19.46 -22.42 -37.17
C ALA A 906 19.11 -23.93 -36.97
N ALA A 907 19.28 -24.44 -35.76
CA ALA A 907 18.94 -25.81 -35.42
C ALA A 907 17.42 -26.06 -35.47
N ALA A 908 16.60 -25.11 -34.98
CA ALA A 908 15.15 -25.23 -35.04
C ALA A 908 14.62 -25.04 -36.47
N GLN A 909 15.20 -24.16 -37.26
CA GLN A 909 14.86 -23.99 -38.68
C GLN A 909 15.20 -25.23 -39.50
N ALA A 910 16.25 -25.97 -39.16
CA ALA A 910 16.60 -27.22 -39.80
C ALA A 910 15.67 -28.39 -39.45
N ASP A 911 14.86 -28.27 -38.39
CA ASP A 911 13.84 -29.23 -38.01
C ASP A 911 12.57 -29.05 -38.88
N PRO A 912 12.17 -30.07 -39.70
CA PRO A 912 11.08 -29.93 -40.65
C PRO A 912 9.73 -29.59 -39.96
N SER A 913 9.48 -30.13 -38.76
CA SER A 913 8.26 -29.94 -38.03
C SER A 913 8.17 -28.54 -37.46
N LEU A 914 9.21 -28.04 -36.81
CA LEU A 914 9.29 -26.71 -36.26
C LEU A 914 9.26 -25.62 -37.35
N SER A 915 9.99 -25.82 -38.43
CA SER A 915 10.04 -24.92 -39.58
C SER A 915 8.67 -24.83 -40.28
N ALA A 916 7.97 -25.95 -40.48
CA ALA A 916 6.63 -25.97 -41.04
C ALA A 916 5.63 -25.25 -40.14
N TRP A 917 5.65 -25.52 -38.84
CA TRP A 917 4.80 -24.87 -37.84
C TRP A 917 5.04 -23.33 -37.79
N ALA A 918 6.29 -22.88 -37.77
CA ALA A 918 6.62 -21.46 -37.74
C ALA A 918 6.12 -20.71 -38.99
N ARG A 919 6.20 -21.35 -40.16
CA ARG A 919 5.65 -20.80 -41.42
C ARG A 919 4.12 -20.68 -41.38
N GLU A 920 3.43 -21.72 -40.91
CA GLU A 920 1.97 -21.73 -40.77
C GLU A 920 1.54 -20.66 -39.74
N ALA A 921 2.14 -20.63 -38.55
CA ALA A 921 1.89 -19.65 -37.52
C ALA A 921 2.10 -18.22 -38.04
N THR A 922 3.19 -17.95 -38.78
CA THR A 922 3.48 -16.65 -39.38
C THR A 922 2.41 -16.26 -40.39
N ALA A 923 1.93 -17.19 -41.20
CA ALA A 923 0.88 -16.96 -42.19
C ALA A 923 -0.47 -16.63 -41.51
N ASP A 924 -0.85 -17.43 -40.50
CA ASP A 924 -2.06 -17.18 -39.72
C ASP A 924 -2.07 -15.80 -39.02
N ILE A 925 -0.92 -15.45 -38.38
CA ILE A 925 -0.74 -14.15 -37.71
C ILE A 925 -0.78 -12.99 -38.73
N ALA A 926 -0.22 -13.19 -39.93
CA ALA A 926 -0.28 -12.21 -41.02
C ALA A 926 -1.72 -11.90 -41.44
N GLU A 927 -2.59 -12.92 -41.43
CA GLU A 927 -4.01 -12.79 -41.79
C GLU A 927 -4.88 -12.34 -40.59
N ALA A 928 -4.43 -12.53 -39.38
CA ALA A 928 -5.12 -12.07 -38.18
C ALA A 928 -5.30 -10.54 -38.18
N GLY A 929 -6.37 -10.08 -37.52
CA GLY A 929 -6.56 -8.65 -37.26
C GLY A 929 -5.45 -8.05 -36.42
N PRO A 930 -5.24 -6.72 -36.45
CA PRO A 930 -4.24 -6.08 -35.61
C PRO A 930 -4.62 -6.22 -34.13
N PRO A 931 -3.62 -6.38 -33.23
CA PRO A 931 -3.81 -6.35 -31.79
C PRO A 931 -4.48 -5.02 -31.31
N PRO A 932 -5.03 -5.00 -30.09
CA PRO A 932 -5.71 -3.83 -29.55
C PRO A 932 -4.78 -2.64 -29.27
N ASP A 933 -3.50 -2.88 -29.03
CA ASP A 933 -2.48 -1.89 -28.71
C ASP A 933 -1.25 -1.97 -29.63
N ASP A 934 -0.28 -1.09 -29.40
CA ASP A 934 0.90 -0.92 -30.25
C ASP A 934 2.17 -1.49 -29.60
N SER A 935 2.09 -2.12 -28.41
CA SER A 935 3.24 -2.56 -27.60
C SER A 935 4.09 -3.65 -28.24
N LEU A 936 5.24 -3.93 -27.63
CA LEU A 936 6.12 -5.03 -28.03
C LEU A 936 5.62 -6.39 -27.49
N CYS A 937 5.06 -6.42 -26.29
CA CYS A 937 4.71 -7.65 -25.59
C CYS A 937 3.53 -8.39 -26.23
N HIS A 938 2.40 -7.69 -26.39
CA HIS A 938 1.16 -8.26 -26.92
C HIS A 938 0.48 -7.35 -27.96
N GLY A 939 1.22 -6.35 -28.45
CA GLY A 939 0.75 -5.39 -29.43
C GLY A 939 1.29 -5.59 -30.83
N GLU A 940 0.95 -4.62 -31.68
CA GLU A 940 1.27 -4.64 -33.12
C GLU A 940 2.78 -4.72 -33.42
N LEU A 941 3.63 -4.06 -32.59
CA LEU A 941 5.06 -4.04 -32.85
C LEU A 941 5.76 -5.38 -32.58
N GLY A 942 5.23 -6.18 -31.65
CA GLY A 942 5.67 -7.57 -31.48
C GLY A 942 5.37 -8.44 -32.69
N VAL A 943 4.17 -8.29 -33.26
CA VAL A 943 3.76 -8.98 -34.49
C VAL A 943 4.62 -8.52 -35.68
N LEU A 944 4.90 -7.22 -35.81
CA LEU A 944 5.74 -6.69 -36.90
C LEU A 944 7.17 -7.23 -36.84
N GLU A 945 7.72 -7.50 -35.64
CA GLU A 945 9.04 -8.15 -35.53
C GLU A 945 9.05 -9.57 -36.13
N LEU A 946 7.97 -10.35 -35.88
CA LEU A 946 7.81 -11.67 -36.50
C LEU A 946 7.66 -11.59 -38.02
N LEU A 947 6.74 -10.75 -38.52
CA LEU A 947 6.43 -10.63 -39.95
C LEU A 947 7.64 -10.18 -40.76
N ARG A 948 8.57 -9.45 -40.16
CA ARG A 948 9.80 -9.03 -40.80
C ARG A 948 10.83 -10.17 -40.99
N ARG A 949 10.88 -11.12 -40.03
CA ARG A 949 11.77 -12.29 -40.06
C ARG A 949 11.20 -13.46 -40.83
N GLY A 950 9.87 -13.54 -40.98
CA GLY A 950 9.18 -14.65 -41.66
C GLY A 950 9.38 -14.66 -43.19
N GLU A 951 9.68 -15.83 -43.75
CA GLU A 951 9.56 -16.11 -45.18
C GLU A 951 8.17 -16.70 -45.46
N PRO A 952 7.53 -16.42 -46.52
CA PRO A 952 7.83 -15.94 -47.85
C PRO A 952 7.08 -14.63 -48.23
N SER A 953 7.04 -14.29 -49.52
CA SER A 953 6.50 -13.06 -50.11
C SER A 953 5.22 -12.45 -49.49
N GLY A 954 4.33 -13.26 -48.87
CA GLY A 954 3.09 -12.79 -48.22
C GLY A 954 3.37 -12.06 -46.89
N ALA A 955 4.23 -12.52 -46.02
CA ALA A 955 4.55 -11.92 -44.73
C ALA A 955 5.11 -10.49 -44.90
N ARG A 956 6.00 -10.29 -45.89
CA ARG A 956 6.58 -8.98 -46.20
C ARG A 956 5.55 -7.98 -46.69
N THR A 957 4.59 -8.42 -47.54
CA THR A 957 3.49 -7.55 -47.97
C THR A 957 2.61 -7.12 -46.80
N ARG A 958 2.28 -8.08 -45.91
CA ARG A 958 1.50 -7.79 -44.72
C ARG A 958 2.25 -6.88 -43.74
N TRP A 959 3.56 -7.06 -43.61
CA TRP A 959 4.41 -6.16 -42.81
C TRP A 959 4.29 -4.70 -43.31
N VAL A 960 4.43 -4.49 -44.63
CA VAL A 960 4.29 -3.15 -45.21
C VAL A 960 2.93 -2.54 -44.92
N GLU A 961 1.84 -3.29 -45.14
CA GLU A 961 0.47 -2.83 -44.91
C GLU A 961 0.26 -2.45 -43.42
N ARG A 962 0.70 -3.31 -42.50
CA ARG A 962 0.48 -3.15 -41.06
C ARG A 962 1.38 -2.06 -40.47
N ALA A 963 2.65 -1.97 -40.87
CA ALA A 963 3.57 -0.92 -40.44
C ALA A 963 3.13 0.45 -40.97
N GLY A 964 2.66 0.54 -42.25
CA GLY A 964 2.09 1.77 -42.79
C GLY A 964 0.79 2.20 -42.10
N ALA A 965 -0.06 1.25 -41.72
CA ALA A 965 -1.28 1.55 -40.95
C ALA A 965 -0.98 2.01 -39.53
N LEU A 966 0.05 1.43 -38.89
CA LEU A 966 0.52 1.85 -37.55
C LEU A 966 1.05 3.30 -37.62
N LEU A 967 1.90 3.62 -38.58
CA LEU A 967 2.44 4.97 -38.76
C LEU A 967 1.33 6.00 -39.01
N ALA A 968 0.40 5.68 -39.90
CA ALA A 968 -0.73 6.57 -40.20
C ALA A 968 -1.67 6.75 -38.97
N ALA A 969 -1.72 5.81 -38.07
CA ALA A 969 -2.43 5.93 -36.79
C ALA A 969 -1.66 6.81 -35.80
N ALA A 970 -0.33 6.67 -35.72
CA ALA A 970 0.54 7.47 -34.84
C ALA A 970 0.46 8.97 -35.18
N ASP A 971 0.29 9.33 -36.47
CA ASP A 971 0.10 10.72 -36.92
C ASP A 971 -1.22 11.35 -36.47
N ARG A 972 -2.24 10.54 -36.16
CA ARG A 972 -3.62 11.00 -35.87
C ARG A 972 -4.03 10.83 -34.42
N ALA A 973 -3.39 9.95 -33.70
CA ALA A 973 -3.76 9.57 -32.33
C ALA A 973 -2.52 9.31 -31.45
N LYS A 974 -2.70 9.36 -30.14
CA LYS A 974 -1.65 8.97 -29.19
C LYS A 974 -1.29 7.49 -29.34
N PRO A 975 -0.02 7.10 -29.10
CA PRO A 975 0.40 5.71 -29.02
C PRO A 975 -0.45 4.92 -27.99
N ARG A 976 -0.83 3.70 -28.33
CA ARG A 976 -1.66 2.83 -27.49
C ARG A 976 -0.77 1.86 -26.74
N CYS A 977 -0.55 2.13 -25.46
CA CYS A 977 0.22 1.25 -24.59
C CYS A 977 -0.56 -0.05 -24.28
N GLY A 978 0.16 -1.13 -23.99
CA GLY A 978 -0.38 -2.42 -23.56
C GLY A 978 -0.78 -2.45 -22.07
N THR A 979 -1.30 -1.35 -21.56
CA THR A 979 -1.81 -1.19 -20.20
C THR A 979 -3.34 -1.16 -20.22
N PRO A 980 -4.04 -1.49 -19.13
CA PRO A 980 -5.50 -1.36 -19.07
C PRO A 980 -5.95 0.06 -19.47
N GLY A 981 -6.98 0.11 -20.28
CA GLY A 981 -7.45 1.39 -20.84
C GLY A 981 -6.46 2.12 -21.76
N GLN A 982 -5.35 1.47 -22.17
CA GLN A 982 -4.29 2.00 -23.03
C GLN A 982 -3.65 3.30 -22.46
N VAL A 983 -3.59 3.40 -21.15
CA VAL A 983 -3.00 4.54 -20.46
C VAL A 983 -1.50 4.61 -20.71
N SER A 984 -1.01 5.81 -20.97
CA SER A 984 0.41 6.07 -21.27
C SER A 984 1.31 5.62 -20.11
N HIS A 985 2.31 4.81 -20.42
CA HIS A 985 3.30 4.26 -19.50
C HIS A 985 4.69 4.33 -20.14
N PRO A 986 5.76 4.75 -19.43
CA PRO A 986 7.08 4.92 -20.04
C PRO A 986 7.78 3.64 -20.46
N GLY A 987 7.50 2.49 -19.83
CA GLY A 987 8.24 1.22 -19.96
C GLY A 987 8.42 0.65 -21.36
N LEU A 988 9.26 -0.39 -21.46
CA LEU A 988 9.70 -0.97 -22.73
C LEU A 988 8.71 -2.01 -23.28
N LEU A 989 8.31 -3.04 -22.52
CA LEU A 989 7.49 -4.12 -23.09
C LEU A 989 6.06 -3.69 -23.44
N THR A 990 5.43 -2.87 -22.58
CA THR A 990 4.01 -2.48 -22.72
C THR A 990 3.82 -0.98 -22.94
N GLY A 991 4.89 -0.18 -22.87
CA GLY A 991 4.82 1.27 -22.82
C GLY A 991 5.43 1.99 -24.02
N LEU A 992 5.60 3.30 -23.84
CA LEU A 992 6.09 4.23 -24.85
C LEU A 992 7.50 3.89 -25.35
N ALA A 993 8.42 3.52 -24.45
CA ALA A 993 9.78 3.19 -24.86
C ALA A 993 9.80 2.00 -25.82
N GLY A 994 8.94 0.99 -25.59
CA GLY A 994 8.78 -0.12 -26.51
C GLY A 994 8.18 0.24 -27.85
N ILE A 995 7.19 1.15 -27.84
CA ILE A 995 6.60 1.65 -29.08
C ILE A 995 7.66 2.40 -29.88
N GLY A 996 8.41 3.30 -29.24
CA GLY A 996 9.53 4.00 -29.85
C GLY A 996 10.62 3.06 -30.39
N HIS A 997 11.04 2.08 -29.60
CA HIS A 997 12.04 1.08 -29.99
C HIS A 997 11.56 0.24 -31.19
N GLY A 998 10.31 -0.23 -31.16
CA GLY A 998 9.73 -0.99 -32.27
C GLY A 998 9.67 -0.19 -33.59
N LEU A 999 9.36 1.12 -33.51
CA LEU A 999 9.40 2.02 -34.68
C LEU A 999 10.83 2.18 -35.20
N LEU A 1000 11.83 2.38 -34.34
CA LEU A 1000 13.25 2.40 -34.74
C LEU A 1000 13.67 1.08 -35.40
N ARG A 1001 13.28 -0.04 -34.79
CA ARG A 1001 13.57 -1.37 -35.30
C ARG A 1001 12.92 -1.63 -36.66
N ALA A 1002 11.71 -1.14 -36.88
CA ALA A 1002 11.02 -1.25 -38.18
C ALA A 1002 11.74 -0.46 -39.28
N GLY A 1003 12.30 0.71 -38.96
CA GLY A 1003 13.01 1.57 -39.91
C GLY A 1003 14.51 1.22 -40.12
N PHE A 1004 15.19 0.82 -39.04
CA PHE A 1004 16.66 0.64 -39.00
C PHE A 1004 17.06 -0.73 -38.40
N PRO A 1005 16.61 -1.84 -38.98
CA PRO A 1005 16.81 -3.19 -38.40
C PRO A 1005 18.29 -3.61 -38.28
N ASP A 1006 19.17 -3.09 -39.11
CA ASP A 1006 20.59 -3.42 -39.09
C ASP A 1006 21.37 -2.62 -38.05
N ARG A 1007 20.80 -1.57 -37.52
CA ARG A 1007 21.39 -0.65 -36.52
C ARG A 1007 20.79 -0.79 -35.14
N VAL A 1008 19.54 -1.18 -35.03
CA VAL A 1008 18.79 -1.30 -33.78
C VAL A 1008 18.56 -2.78 -33.47
N PRO A 1009 19.23 -3.36 -32.45
CA PRO A 1009 19.08 -4.77 -32.06
C PRO A 1009 17.65 -5.12 -31.64
N SER A 1010 17.24 -6.38 -31.80
CA SER A 1010 15.97 -6.85 -31.29
C SER A 1010 16.04 -7.05 -29.77
N VAL A 1011 15.31 -6.25 -29.04
CA VAL A 1011 15.21 -6.40 -27.58
C VAL A 1011 14.37 -7.64 -27.20
N LEU A 1012 13.40 -8.02 -28.03
CA LEU A 1012 12.56 -9.21 -27.78
C LEU A 1012 13.35 -10.52 -27.83
N LEU A 1013 14.46 -10.53 -28.56
CA LEU A 1013 15.40 -11.67 -28.67
C LEU A 1013 16.77 -11.39 -28.02
N LEU A 1014 16.89 -10.31 -27.27
CA LEU A 1014 18.11 -9.91 -26.56
C LEU A 1014 19.35 -9.97 -27.47
N ASP A 1015 19.24 -9.44 -28.69
CA ASP A 1015 20.36 -9.39 -29.62
C ASP A 1015 21.49 -8.54 -29.04
N ALA A 1016 22.72 -9.06 -29.07
CA ALA A 1016 23.89 -8.28 -28.66
C ALA A 1016 24.09 -7.07 -29.59
N PRO A 1017 24.71 -5.96 -29.12
CA PRO A 1017 25.18 -4.90 -30.01
C PRO A 1017 25.98 -5.44 -31.18
N ALA A 1018 25.89 -4.81 -32.34
CA ALA A 1018 26.70 -5.18 -33.51
C ALA A 1018 28.17 -5.08 -33.12
N ALA A 1019 28.96 -6.14 -33.35
CA ALA A 1019 30.40 -6.05 -33.12
C ALA A 1019 30.96 -4.88 -33.94
N PRO A 1020 31.87 -4.04 -33.37
CA PRO A 1020 32.49 -2.97 -34.15
C PRO A 1020 33.13 -3.59 -35.40
N VAL A 1021 32.74 -3.08 -36.57
CA VAL A 1021 33.37 -3.43 -37.83
C VAL A 1021 34.84 -3.07 -37.66
N ALA A 1022 35.73 -4.09 -37.62
CA ALA A 1022 37.14 -3.86 -37.54
C ALA A 1022 37.52 -2.88 -38.66
N PRO A 1023 38.26 -1.77 -38.35
CA PRO A 1023 38.75 -0.90 -39.42
C PRO A 1023 39.64 -1.72 -40.36
N GLY A 1024 39.20 -1.86 -41.60
CA GLY A 1024 39.94 -2.57 -42.65
C GLY A 1024 41.23 -1.85 -43.00
#